data_ac8c93b13082bfc75227f99fc4c2e15d
#
_entry.id   ac8c93b13082bfc75227f99fc4c2e15d
#
_cell.length_a   1.000
_cell.length_b   1.000
_cell.length_c   1.000
_cell.angle_alpha   90.00
_cell.angle_beta   90.00
_cell.angle_gamma   90.00
#
_symmetry.space_group_name_H-M   'P 1'
#
loop_
_entity.id
_entity.type
_entity.pdbx_description
1 polymer ?
#
loop_
_entity_poly.entity_id
_entity_poly.type
_entity_poly.pdbx_seq_one_letter_code
_entity_poly.pdbx_strand_id
1 'polypeptide(L)'
;MAIINKDKKYKWEFANIGGASRVKISTGEDIAHLDELDPKMWTVLSCPVKGLEIDEKSLSYMDTDADGKIRVNDVIATSKWLCAVVKDLNVLTAGQDYISLEAIDQENADGKKIYAAAKQILENLGKEGDVVSLADTKDVAAIFAKTRFNGDGIITEGSSDDADVKAVIAAAVAALGGVADRSGAMGVNAEMIENFYKALADYVAWNEAAVEAPFGDKTDAAIAAYNALDAKVKDFFMRSKLAAFSPESVASLDVQTAGIQAISAENLIGKMDEIAAYPIARVTGKAEIDLSEQVNPAWAAQFELVRSVAFADKKVLTEADWAAVGAAFAAYTAWKGAKAGAAVEALGLETVKKFLAEDKKAALLELVAQDAALAEEAANIEMVDKFLFILRDFYRLLRNFVTLSDFYTKDKGVAAIFQSGRLIIDQRECRFCMQVADAAKHNASAAASGMFLVYCDCTTKSKPGKLAIVAAVTVGEIGDLVAGKNAIYYDNAGVEWDAVITKVVDNPISIAQSFWSPYRRMAKAIENLINKSAADKDAKMMADATAKINSAPTAVPAAGADGKPAAAPPFDIAKFAGIFAAIGMAFGMIGTALSGLIDSMSGLGWKLILVFIGIMLVISGPAMVLAWLKLRRRNIAPLLNANGWAVNAASKISIPFGETLTDAAKFPKMKLKDPFAKKGLAPWKKWAISLAALVVVAGGLWLFNLLAWAGLGSPLPRYNEVEVVEEVVECADSTAVSDTVIVDAVPAE
;
A
#
# COMPACT_ATOMS: atom_id res chain seq x y z
N MET A 1 -39.94 -37.99 -12.47
CA MET A 1 -39.82 -37.15 -13.69
C MET A 1 -40.86 -36.05 -13.65
N ALA A 2 -40.55 -34.91 -13.11
CA ALA A 2 -41.39 -33.73 -13.26
C ALA A 2 -41.11 -33.14 -14.64
N ILE A 3 -42.10 -33.13 -15.51
CA ILE A 3 -42.07 -32.52 -16.84
C ILE A 3 -41.99 -31.02 -16.59
N ILE A 4 -40.76 -30.45 -16.63
CA ILE A 4 -40.51 -29.01 -16.62
C ILE A 4 -41.11 -28.47 -17.92
N ASN A 5 -42.22 -27.77 -17.79
CA ASN A 5 -42.93 -27.13 -18.90
C ASN A 5 -42.08 -25.91 -19.33
N LYS A 6 -41.27 -26.04 -20.42
CA LYS A 6 -40.32 -25.06 -20.96
C LYS A 6 -40.94 -23.74 -21.45
N ASP A 7 -42.24 -23.56 -21.39
CA ASP A 7 -42.93 -22.40 -21.96
C ASP A 7 -43.35 -21.32 -20.95
N LYS A 8 -43.09 -21.48 -19.65
CA LYS A 8 -43.30 -20.42 -18.68
C LYS A 8 -41.98 -19.85 -18.24
N LYS A 9 -41.67 -18.62 -18.69
CA LYS A 9 -40.54 -17.83 -18.14
C LYS A 9 -40.67 -17.77 -16.62
N TYR A 10 -39.52 -17.93 -15.95
CA TYR A 10 -39.46 -17.84 -14.49
C TYR A 10 -39.97 -16.48 -14.00
N LYS A 11 -40.76 -16.46 -12.94
CA LYS A 11 -41.37 -15.23 -12.42
C LYS A 11 -40.51 -14.66 -11.31
N TRP A 12 -39.66 -13.72 -11.67
CA TRP A 12 -38.81 -13.01 -10.74
C TRP A 12 -39.60 -12.10 -9.79
N GLU A 13 -39.22 -12.08 -8.52
CA GLU A 13 -39.60 -11.04 -7.57
C GLU A 13 -38.67 -9.85 -7.67
N PHE A 14 -39.21 -8.62 -7.51
CA PHE A 14 -38.46 -7.38 -7.54
C PHE A 14 -38.66 -6.60 -6.25
N ALA A 15 -37.61 -5.90 -5.82
CA ALA A 15 -37.62 -4.95 -4.71
C ALA A 15 -36.94 -3.64 -5.11
N ASN A 16 -37.27 -2.55 -4.44
CA ASN A 16 -36.56 -1.29 -4.59
C ASN A 16 -35.36 -1.30 -3.62
N ILE A 17 -34.15 -1.45 -4.16
CA ILE A 17 -32.90 -1.51 -3.40
C ILE A 17 -31.98 -0.42 -3.93
N GLY A 18 -31.53 0.50 -3.05
CA GLY A 18 -30.61 1.59 -3.44
C GLY A 18 -31.18 2.55 -4.48
N GLY A 19 -32.53 2.73 -4.51
CA GLY A 19 -33.21 3.63 -5.43
C GLY A 19 -33.34 3.11 -6.87
N ALA A 20 -33.13 1.79 -7.05
CA ALA A 20 -33.36 1.08 -8.30
C ALA A 20 -34.22 -0.17 -8.06
N SER A 21 -35.05 -0.53 -9.06
CA SER A 21 -35.73 -1.82 -9.04
C SER A 21 -34.74 -2.93 -9.34
N ARG A 22 -34.60 -3.88 -8.42
CA ARG A 22 -33.67 -5.01 -8.53
C ARG A 22 -34.40 -6.31 -8.28
N VAL A 23 -33.90 -7.37 -8.90
CA VAL A 23 -34.36 -8.70 -8.64
C VAL A 23 -34.06 -9.08 -7.19
N LYS A 24 -34.94 -9.86 -6.58
CA LYS A 24 -34.75 -10.44 -5.26
C LYS A 24 -34.33 -11.89 -5.44
N ILE A 25 -33.26 -12.30 -4.81
CA ILE A 25 -32.81 -13.69 -4.74
C ILE A 25 -32.95 -14.13 -3.31
N SER A 26 -33.84 -15.06 -3.05
CA SER A 26 -34.19 -15.52 -1.70
C SER A 26 -34.39 -17.03 -1.57
N THR A 27 -34.50 -17.73 -2.68
CA THR A 27 -34.76 -19.18 -2.72
C THR A 27 -33.72 -19.89 -3.61
N GLY A 28 -33.59 -21.20 -3.45
CA GLY A 28 -32.77 -22.01 -4.34
C GLY A 28 -33.30 -22.02 -5.78
N GLU A 29 -34.61 -21.90 -5.98
CA GLU A 29 -35.20 -21.77 -7.31
C GLU A 29 -34.76 -20.47 -8.02
N ASP A 30 -34.65 -19.35 -7.30
CA ASP A 30 -34.10 -18.12 -7.89
C ASP A 30 -32.67 -18.35 -8.39
N ILE A 31 -31.87 -19.13 -7.66
CA ILE A 31 -30.49 -19.46 -8.04
C ILE A 31 -30.48 -20.35 -9.30
N ALA A 32 -31.37 -21.33 -9.37
CA ALA A 32 -31.41 -22.26 -10.50
C ALA A 32 -31.79 -21.61 -11.84
N HIS A 33 -32.54 -20.48 -11.79
CA HIS A 33 -33.01 -19.78 -13.00
C HIS A 33 -32.16 -18.54 -13.34
N LEU A 34 -30.97 -18.36 -12.74
CA LEU A 34 -30.10 -17.20 -13.01
C LEU A 34 -29.73 -17.03 -14.49
N ASP A 35 -29.71 -18.09 -15.26
CA ASP A 35 -29.48 -18.06 -16.71
C ASP A 35 -30.64 -17.46 -17.52
N GLU A 36 -31.86 -17.42 -16.96
CA GLU A 36 -33.01 -16.74 -17.56
C GLU A 36 -33.07 -15.24 -17.24
N LEU A 37 -32.22 -14.76 -16.29
CA LEU A 37 -32.19 -13.35 -15.89
C LEU A 37 -31.38 -12.56 -16.92
N ASP A 38 -32.05 -11.62 -17.62
CA ASP A 38 -31.38 -10.74 -18.59
C ASP A 38 -30.19 -10.03 -17.92
N PRO A 39 -28.97 -10.08 -18.52
CA PRO A 39 -27.78 -9.40 -17.99
C PRO A 39 -27.97 -7.92 -17.69
N LYS A 40 -28.91 -7.23 -18.35
CA LYS A 40 -29.27 -5.83 -18.08
C LYS A 40 -29.92 -5.64 -16.69
N MET A 41 -30.44 -6.68 -16.09
CA MET A 41 -31.08 -6.65 -14.76
C MET A 41 -30.08 -6.89 -13.63
N TRP A 42 -28.88 -7.37 -13.95
CA TRP A 42 -27.83 -7.57 -12.96
C TRP A 42 -27.27 -6.21 -12.51
N THR A 43 -27.03 -6.06 -11.22
CA THR A 43 -26.47 -4.81 -10.69
C THR A 43 -25.01 -4.64 -11.04
N VAL A 44 -24.27 -5.74 -11.06
CA VAL A 44 -22.85 -5.80 -11.42
C VAL A 44 -22.68 -6.83 -12.54
N LEU A 45 -21.82 -6.52 -13.50
CA LEU A 45 -21.49 -7.41 -14.63
C LEU A 45 -20.14 -8.07 -14.47
N SER A 46 -19.24 -7.48 -13.66
CA SER A 46 -17.93 -8.02 -13.36
C SER A 46 -17.40 -7.47 -12.03
N CYS A 47 -16.69 -8.31 -11.26
CA CYS A 47 -15.92 -7.88 -10.09
C CYS A 47 -14.56 -8.58 -10.05
N PRO A 48 -13.52 -8.01 -9.40
CA PRO A 48 -12.23 -8.67 -9.23
C PRO A 48 -12.33 -9.86 -8.28
N VAL A 49 -11.44 -10.84 -8.43
CA VAL A 49 -11.28 -11.97 -7.50
C VAL A 49 -10.59 -11.52 -6.21
N LYS A 50 -9.69 -10.52 -6.29
CA LYS A 50 -8.86 -10.07 -5.17
C LYS A 50 -9.37 -8.80 -4.50
N GLY A 51 -9.04 -8.64 -3.22
CA GLY A 51 -9.33 -7.42 -2.45
C GLY A 51 -10.79 -7.30 -2.02
N LEU A 52 -11.50 -8.40 -1.91
CA LEU A 52 -12.87 -8.49 -1.41
C LEU A 52 -12.90 -9.22 -0.06
N GLU A 53 -13.94 -8.95 0.72
CA GLU A 53 -14.20 -9.59 2.03
C GLU A 53 -15.00 -10.89 1.86
N ILE A 54 -14.53 -11.71 0.96
CA ILE A 54 -14.95 -13.06 0.68
C ILE A 54 -13.70 -13.87 0.38
N ASP A 55 -13.71 -15.15 0.63
CA ASP A 55 -12.52 -15.98 0.47
C ASP A 55 -12.03 -15.95 -0.98
N GLU A 56 -10.78 -15.57 -1.18
CA GLU A 56 -10.16 -15.47 -2.50
C GLU A 56 -10.13 -16.84 -3.20
N LYS A 57 -9.98 -17.93 -2.43
CA LYS A 57 -10.04 -19.30 -2.94
C LYS A 57 -11.43 -19.64 -3.47
N SER A 58 -12.51 -19.22 -2.76
CA SER A 58 -13.87 -19.37 -3.26
C SER A 58 -14.09 -18.67 -4.59
N LEU A 59 -13.61 -17.42 -4.70
CA LEU A 59 -13.74 -16.65 -5.93
C LEU A 59 -12.90 -17.26 -7.06
N SER A 60 -11.67 -17.71 -6.79
CA SER A 60 -10.85 -18.37 -7.81
C SER A 60 -11.43 -19.66 -8.32
N TYR A 61 -12.18 -20.39 -7.49
CA TYR A 61 -12.93 -21.57 -7.94
C TYR A 61 -14.15 -21.25 -8.81
N MET A 62 -14.70 -20.03 -8.68
CA MET A 62 -15.81 -19.54 -9.49
C MET A 62 -15.34 -18.84 -10.78
N ASP A 63 -14.07 -18.41 -10.84
CA ASP A 63 -13.42 -17.82 -12.01
C ASP A 63 -13.10 -18.94 -13.01
N THR A 64 -14.02 -19.19 -13.95
CA THR A 64 -13.99 -20.36 -14.82
C THR A 64 -12.95 -20.26 -15.95
N ASP A 65 -12.56 -19.04 -16.32
CA ASP A 65 -11.55 -18.76 -17.35
C ASP A 65 -10.20 -18.28 -16.78
N ALA A 66 -10.08 -18.20 -15.43
CA ALA A 66 -8.89 -17.84 -14.67
C ALA A 66 -8.28 -16.47 -15.07
N ASP A 67 -9.15 -15.50 -15.45
CA ASP A 67 -8.71 -14.17 -15.87
C ASP A 67 -8.61 -13.17 -14.67
N GLY A 68 -8.90 -13.61 -13.47
CA GLY A 68 -8.86 -12.82 -12.22
C GLY A 68 -10.11 -11.97 -12.00
N LYS A 69 -11.21 -12.27 -12.69
CA LYS A 69 -12.50 -11.57 -12.56
C LYS A 69 -13.66 -12.56 -12.58
N ILE A 70 -14.67 -12.26 -11.77
CA ILE A 70 -15.95 -12.94 -11.84
C ILE A 70 -16.88 -12.15 -12.75
N ARG A 71 -17.42 -12.80 -13.77
CA ARG A 71 -18.42 -12.25 -14.69
C ARG A 71 -19.75 -12.97 -14.59
N VAL A 72 -20.75 -12.43 -15.28
CA VAL A 72 -22.10 -13.04 -15.33
C VAL A 72 -22.05 -14.50 -15.76
N ASN A 73 -21.24 -14.85 -16.76
CA ASN A 73 -21.11 -16.22 -17.26
C ASN A 73 -20.53 -17.17 -16.20
N ASP A 74 -19.55 -16.72 -15.42
CA ASP A 74 -18.96 -17.51 -14.34
C ASP A 74 -19.98 -17.80 -13.25
N VAL A 75 -20.77 -16.78 -12.88
CA VAL A 75 -21.86 -16.93 -11.90
C VAL A 75 -22.92 -17.89 -12.40
N ILE A 76 -23.32 -17.82 -13.67
CA ILE A 76 -24.30 -18.72 -14.29
C ILE A 76 -23.74 -20.15 -14.37
N ALA A 77 -22.48 -20.32 -14.77
CA ALA A 77 -21.84 -21.64 -14.82
C ALA A 77 -21.76 -22.28 -13.43
N THR A 78 -21.34 -21.51 -12.43
CA THR A 78 -21.28 -21.95 -11.04
C THR A 78 -22.67 -22.31 -10.50
N SER A 79 -23.68 -21.49 -10.77
CA SER A 79 -25.06 -21.76 -10.39
C SER A 79 -25.56 -23.09 -10.94
N LYS A 80 -25.37 -23.31 -12.24
CA LYS A 80 -25.80 -24.56 -12.91
C LYS A 80 -25.11 -25.79 -12.33
N TRP A 81 -23.81 -25.66 -12.06
CA TRP A 81 -23.02 -26.73 -11.46
C TRP A 81 -23.51 -27.07 -10.05
N LEU A 82 -23.67 -26.04 -9.18
CA LEU A 82 -24.19 -26.25 -7.81
C LEU A 82 -25.59 -26.87 -7.79
N CYS A 83 -26.50 -26.35 -8.61
CA CYS A 83 -27.88 -26.89 -8.69
C CYS A 83 -27.94 -28.32 -9.22
N ALA A 84 -26.93 -28.75 -9.99
CA ALA A 84 -26.85 -30.12 -10.46
C ALA A 84 -26.28 -31.11 -9.43
N VAL A 85 -25.50 -30.59 -8.45
CA VAL A 85 -24.81 -31.41 -7.45
C VAL A 85 -25.62 -31.61 -6.17
N VAL A 86 -26.57 -30.70 -5.84
CA VAL A 86 -27.37 -30.78 -4.62
C VAL A 86 -28.81 -31.22 -4.92
N LYS A 87 -29.41 -32.00 -4.01
CA LYS A 87 -30.84 -32.45 -4.13
C LYS A 87 -31.81 -31.34 -3.76
N ASP A 88 -31.50 -30.59 -2.67
CA ASP A 88 -32.35 -29.47 -2.21
C ASP A 88 -31.63 -28.15 -2.49
N LEU A 89 -32.18 -27.37 -3.41
CA LEU A 89 -31.64 -26.08 -3.82
C LEU A 89 -31.62 -25.04 -2.69
N ASN A 90 -32.45 -25.20 -1.64
CA ASN A 90 -32.50 -24.25 -0.53
C ASN A 90 -31.23 -24.30 0.34
N VAL A 91 -30.47 -25.39 0.30
CA VAL A 91 -29.15 -25.48 0.95
C VAL A 91 -28.21 -24.40 0.44
N LEU A 92 -28.31 -23.99 -0.83
CA LEU A 92 -27.51 -22.98 -1.46
C LEU A 92 -27.66 -21.57 -0.86
N THR A 93 -28.82 -21.31 -0.20
CA THR A 93 -29.09 -20.01 0.43
C THR A 93 -28.65 -19.95 1.90
N ALA A 94 -28.26 -21.09 2.49
CA ALA A 94 -27.92 -21.20 3.89
C ALA A 94 -26.48 -20.65 4.20
N GLY A 95 -25.57 -20.65 3.22
CA GLY A 95 -24.19 -20.16 3.39
C GLY A 95 -23.39 -20.98 4.40
N GLN A 96 -23.67 -22.29 4.48
CA GLN A 96 -23.00 -23.23 5.39
C GLN A 96 -21.67 -23.68 4.83
N ASP A 97 -20.69 -23.92 5.69
CA ASP A 97 -19.39 -24.47 5.36
C ASP A 97 -19.30 -25.99 5.47
N TYR A 98 -20.46 -26.65 5.53
CA TYR A 98 -20.61 -28.10 5.64
C TYR A 98 -21.84 -28.56 4.87
N ILE A 99 -21.89 -29.88 4.56
CA ILE A 99 -23.04 -30.52 3.93
C ILE A 99 -23.15 -31.97 4.42
N SER A 100 -24.40 -32.47 4.56
CA SER A 100 -24.67 -33.90 4.73
C SER A 100 -24.47 -34.63 3.41
N LEU A 101 -23.84 -35.80 3.44
CA LEU A 101 -23.67 -36.67 2.26
C LEU A 101 -25.01 -36.99 1.59
N GLU A 102 -26.11 -37.12 2.36
CA GLU A 102 -27.43 -37.37 1.83
C GLU A 102 -27.99 -36.25 0.95
N ALA A 103 -27.56 -34.99 1.18
CA ALA A 103 -27.98 -33.82 0.41
C ALA A 103 -27.29 -33.73 -0.95
N ILE A 104 -26.23 -34.51 -1.21
CA ILE A 104 -25.51 -34.53 -2.49
C ILE A 104 -26.29 -35.42 -3.48
N ASP A 105 -26.48 -34.92 -4.70
CA ASP A 105 -27.16 -35.64 -5.77
C ASP A 105 -26.21 -36.64 -6.45
N GLN A 106 -26.47 -37.94 -6.23
CA GLN A 106 -25.68 -39.03 -6.81
C GLN A 106 -26.15 -39.48 -8.19
N GLU A 107 -27.26 -38.94 -8.70
CA GLU A 107 -27.67 -39.15 -10.11
C GLU A 107 -26.80 -38.34 -11.07
N ASN A 108 -26.27 -37.21 -10.60
CA ASN A 108 -25.31 -36.41 -11.34
C ASN A 108 -23.91 -36.98 -11.27
N ALA A 109 -23.15 -36.94 -12.36
CA ALA A 109 -21.81 -37.50 -12.44
C ALA A 109 -20.82 -36.81 -11.45
N ASP A 110 -20.86 -35.47 -11.35
CA ASP A 110 -19.98 -34.72 -10.42
C ASP A 110 -20.45 -34.90 -8.98
N GLY A 111 -21.78 -34.94 -8.73
CA GLY A 111 -22.33 -35.22 -7.42
C GLY A 111 -21.94 -36.62 -6.91
N LYS A 112 -21.93 -37.63 -7.78
CA LYS A 112 -21.44 -38.96 -7.44
C LYS A 112 -19.95 -38.97 -7.06
N LYS A 113 -19.10 -38.23 -7.78
CA LYS A 113 -17.66 -38.07 -7.49
C LYS A 113 -17.47 -37.36 -6.15
N ILE A 114 -18.18 -36.25 -5.92
CA ILE A 114 -18.12 -35.48 -4.66
C ILE A 114 -18.60 -36.35 -3.48
N TYR A 115 -19.66 -37.09 -3.63
CA TYR A 115 -20.14 -37.99 -2.58
C TYR A 115 -19.11 -39.06 -2.21
N ALA A 116 -18.53 -39.74 -3.21
CA ALA A 116 -17.53 -40.78 -2.98
C ALA A 116 -16.27 -40.21 -2.31
N ALA A 117 -15.77 -39.07 -2.80
CA ALA A 117 -14.59 -38.41 -2.24
C ALA A 117 -14.85 -37.85 -0.83
N ALA A 118 -16.01 -37.26 -0.57
CA ALA A 118 -16.38 -36.79 0.75
C ALA A 118 -16.44 -37.92 1.78
N LYS A 119 -17.02 -39.06 1.38
CA LYS A 119 -17.01 -40.28 2.21
C LYS A 119 -15.58 -40.76 2.50
N GLN A 120 -14.73 -40.79 1.48
CA GLN A 120 -13.32 -41.18 1.63
C GLN A 120 -12.56 -40.23 2.54
N ILE A 121 -12.79 -38.91 2.46
CA ILE A 121 -12.20 -37.94 3.39
C ILE A 121 -12.56 -38.27 4.84
N LEU A 122 -13.84 -38.53 5.12
CA LEU A 122 -14.29 -38.88 6.47
C LEU A 122 -13.67 -40.19 6.97
N GLU A 123 -13.57 -41.21 6.10
CA GLU A 123 -12.92 -42.49 6.40
C GLU A 123 -11.42 -42.32 6.70
N ASN A 124 -10.69 -41.56 5.86
CA ASN A 124 -9.25 -41.31 6.05
C ASN A 124 -8.97 -40.54 7.35
N LEU A 125 -9.82 -39.56 7.70
CA LEU A 125 -9.74 -38.81 8.95
C LEU A 125 -10.20 -39.63 10.17
N GLY A 126 -10.87 -40.79 9.96
CA GLY A 126 -11.46 -41.59 11.03
C GLY A 126 -12.62 -40.93 11.72
N LYS A 127 -13.40 -40.10 11.00
CA LYS A 127 -14.61 -39.44 11.49
C LYS A 127 -15.84 -40.31 11.28
N GLU A 128 -16.62 -40.50 12.35
CA GLU A 128 -17.93 -41.11 12.27
C GLU A 128 -18.99 -40.06 11.91
N GLY A 129 -19.91 -40.38 11.01
CA GLY A 129 -20.99 -39.49 10.58
C GLY A 129 -21.07 -39.34 9.07
N ASP A 130 -22.04 -38.51 8.65
CA ASP A 130 -22.39 -38.25 7.25
C ASP A 130 -22.25 -36.78 6.83
N VAL A 131 -21.59 -35.96 7.64
CA VAL A 131 -21.37 -34.52 7.39
C VAL A 131 -19.92 -34.24 7.11
N VAL A 132 -19.63 -33.67 5.93
CA VAL A 132 -18.32 -33.18 5.54
C VAL A 132 -18.31 -31.65 5.62
N SER A 133 -17.22 -31.06 6.12
CA SER A 133 -17.05 -29.63 6.30
C SER A 133 -15.75 -29.11 5.70
N LEU A 134 -15.65 -27.80 5.51
CA LEU A 134 -14.40 -27.12 5.11
C LEU A 134 -13.26 -27.34 6.10
N ALA A 135 -13.57 -27.59 7.38
CA ALA A 135 -12.53 -27.94 8.34
C ALA A 135 -11.89 -29.30 8.02
N ASP A 136 -12.63 -30.20 7.39
CA ASP A 136 -12.17 -31.56 7.02
C ASP A 136 -11.30 -31.53 5.75
N THR A 137 -11.49 -30.59 4.85
CA THR A 137 -10.72 -30.44 3.61
C THR A 137 -9.49 -29.54 3.77
N LYS A 138 -9.44 -28.75 4.86
CA LYS A 138 -8.40 -27.74 5.08
C LYS A 138 -7.00 -28.32 5.28
N ASP A 139 -6.90 -29.44 5.96
CA ASP A 139 -5.66 -30.12 6.24
C ASP A 139 -5.48 -31.34 5.31
N VAL A 140 -4.99 -31.05 4.10
CA VAL A 140 -4.73 -32.07 3.08
C VAL A 140 -3.75 -33.13 3.60
N ALA A 141 -2.75 -32.70 4.38
CA ALA A 141 -1.76 -33.63 4.94
C ALA A 141 -2.43 -34.63 5.91
N ALA A 142 -3.38 -34.18 6.73
CA ALA A 142 -4.12 -35.09 7.63
C ALA A 142 -4.98 -36.09 6.87
N ILE A 143 -5.59 -35.70 5.74
CA ILE A 143 -6.39 -36.61 4.89
C ILE A 143 -5.52 -37.74 4.36
N PHE A 144 -4.30 -37.45 3.93
CA PHE A 144 -3.42 -38.42 3.30
C PHE A 144 -2.40 -39.04 4.25
N ALA A 145 -2.31 -38.63 5.52
CA ALA A 145 -1.29 -39.07 6.49
C ALA A 145 -1.22 -40.57 6.69
N LYS A 146 -2.33 -41.29 6.47
CA LYS A 146 -2.43 -42.76 6.66
C LYS A 146 -2.51 -43.54 5.35
N THR A 147 -2.53 -42.85 4.20
CA THR A 147 -2.62 -43.49 2.89
C THR A 147 -1.22 -43.81 2.37
N ARG A 148 -1.11 -44.93 1.69
CA ARG A 148 0.17 -45.38 1.07
C ARG A 148 0.49 -44.58 -0.18
N PHE A 149 -0.53 -44.20 -0.94
CA PHE A 149 -0.50 -43.42 -2.17
C PHE A 149 -1.59 -42.34 -2.14
N ASN A 150 -1.38 -41.23 -2.86
CA ASN A 150 -2.27 -40.09 -2.82
C ASN A 150 -2.43 -39.37 -4.17
N GLY A 151 -1.86 -39.92 -5.23
CA GLY A 151 -2.10 -39.49 -6.62
C GLY A 151 -1.37 -38.24 -7.06
N ASP A 152 -0.26 -37.86 -6.41
CA ASP A 152 0.55 -36.70 -6.80
C ASP A 152 1.83 -37.04 -7.57
N GLY A 153 2.10 -38.35 -7.75
CA GLY A 153 3.28 -38.85 -8.43
C GLY A 153 4.55 -38.78 -7.61
N ILE A 154 4.43 -38.60 -6.27
CA ILE A 154 5.54 -38.55 -5.33
C ILE A 154 5.45 -39.77 -4.42
N ILE A 155 6.54 -40.48 -4.24
CA ILE A 155 6.63 -41.59 -3.32
C ILE A 155 7.54 -41.25 -2.14
N THR A 156 7.10 -41.66 -0.95
CA THR A 156 7.81 -41.47 0.32
C THR A 156 8.31 -42.80 0.86
N GLU A 157 9.06 -42.81 1.96
CA GLU A 157 9.41 -44.04 2.64
C GLU A 157 8.18 -44.86 3.05
N GLY A 158 7.02 -44.20 3.29
CA GLY A 158 5.74 -44.84 3.58
C GLY A 158 5.13 -45.61 2.40
N SER A 159 5.53 -45.28 1.17
CA SER A 159 4.99 -45.88 -0.06
C SER A 159 5.47 -47.31 -0.34
N SER A 160 6.43 -47.83 0.41
CA SER A 160 6.94 -49.20 0.26
C SER A 160 7.06 -49.92 1.61
N ASP A 161 7.00 -51.24 1.59
CA ASP A 161 7.32 -52.08 2.74
C ASP A 161 8.76 -52.66 2.65
N ASP A 162 9.38 -52.61 1.44
CA ASP A 162 10.74 -53.05 1.18
C ASP A 162 11.75 -52.08 1.81
N ALA A 163 12.58 -52.58 2.74
CA ALA A 163 13.58 -51.77 3.45
C ALA A 163 14.64 -51.18 2.52
N ASP A 164 15.02 -51.91 1.45
CA ASP A 164 16.02 -51.43 0.50
C ASP A 164 15.42 -50.28 -0.38
N VAL A 165 14.16 -50.36 -0.77
CA VAL A 165 13.45 -49.31 -1.48
C VAL A 165 13.34 -48.05 -0.60
N LYS A 166 12.98 -48.20 0.68
CA LYS A 166 12.96 -47.10 1.66
C LYS A 166 14.33 -46.41 1.79
N ALA A 167 15.38 -47.21 1.88
CA ALA A 167 16.74 -46.68 1.99
C ALA A 167 17.14 -45.87 0.75
N VAL A 168 16.74 -46.32 -0.45
CA VAL A 168 16.99 -45.55 -1.69
C VAL A 168 16.19 -44.26 -1.72
N ILE A 169 14.91 -44.28 -1.31
CA ILE A 169 14.09 -43.06 -1.24
C ILE A 169 14.73 -42.05 -0.27
N ALA A 170 15.08 -42.49 0.95
CA ALA A 170 15.73 -41.64 1.95
C ALA A 170 17.04 -41.05 1.44
N ALA A 171 17.87 -41.87 0.77
CA ALA A 171 19.12 -41.41 0.17
C ALA A 171 18.92 -40.42 -0.97
N ALA A 172 17.93 -40.64 -1.82
CA ALA A 172 17.59 -39.74 -2.92
C ALA A 172 17.06 -38.38 -2.40
N VAL A 173 16.21 -38.40 -1.37
CA VAL A 173 15.73 -37.17 -0.68
C VAL A 173 16.91 -36.43 -0.04
N ALA A 174 17.80 -37.12 0.63
CA ALA A 174 18.98 -36.50 1.26
C ALA A 174 19.93 -35.88 0.24
N ALA A 175 20.13 -36.55 -0.92
CA ALA A 175 21.04 -36.10 -1.98
C ALA A 175 20.48 -34.97 -2.85
N LEU A 176 19.18 -35.00 -3.18
CA LEU A 176 18.56 -34.11 -4.15
C LEU A 176 17.61 -33.08 -3.52
N GLY A 177 17.32 -33.15 -2.21
CA GLY A 177 16.50 -32.21 -1.46
C GLY A 177 15.02 -32.60 -1.35
N GLY A 178 14.56 -33.66 -2.03
CA GLY A 178 13.18 -34.15 -1.97
C GLY A 178 12.09 -33.15 -2.46
N VAL A 179 10.87 -33.63 -2.65
CA VAL A 179 9.66 -32.85 -2.92
C VAL A 179 8.63 -33.22 -1.85
N ALA A 180 7.84 -32.22 -1.41
CA ALA A 180 6.80 -32.47 -0.43
C ALA A 180 5.62 -33.22 -1.08
N ASP A 181 5.30 -34.37 -0.54
CA ASP A 181 4.13 -35.17 -0.83
C ASP A 181 2.87 -34.56 -0.19
N ARG A 182 1.69 -34.87 -0.68
CA ARG A 182 0.40 -34.41 -0.10
C ARG A 182 0.22 -34.77 1.38
N SER A 183 0.84 -35.85 1.85
CA SER A 183 0.88 -36.20 3.29
C SER A 183 1.77 -35.26 4.13
N GLY A 184 2.51 -34.37 3.50
CA GLY A 184 3.51 -33.50 4.13
C GLY A 184 4.87 -34.14 4.33
N ALA A 185 5.06 -35.41 4.00
CA ALA A 185 6.34 -36.07 4.02
C ALA A 185 7.19 -35.68 2.81
N MET A 186 8.52 -35.77 2.94
CA MET A 186 9.41 -35.55 1.80
C MET A 186 9.56 -36.84 0.99
N GLY A 187 9.43 -36.74 -0.32
CA GLY A 187 9.50 -37.87 -1.23
C GLY A 187 10.26 -37.57 -2.50
N VAL A 188 10.16 -38.48 -3.45
CA VAL A 188 10.79 -38.38 -4.78
C VAL A 188 9.78 -38.69 -5.88
N ASN A 189 9.89 -37.99 -6.99
CA ASN A 189 9.12 -38.23 -8.21
C ASN A 189 9.96 -39.00 -9.25
N ALA A 190 9.33 -39.32 -10.37
CA ALA A 190 10.01 -40.08 -11.46
C ALA A 190 11.29 -39.36 -11.96
N GLU A 191 11.25 -38.06 -12.17
CA GLU A 191 12.40 -37.28 -12.62
C GLU A 191 13.56 -37.32 -11.61
N MET A 192 13.25 -37.19 -10.33
CA MET A 192 14.26 -37.27 -9.27
C MET A 192 14.90 -38.66 -9.19
N ILE A 193 14.11 -39.72 -9.37
CA ILE A 193 14.62 -41.09 -9.42
C ILE A 193 15.61 -41.26 -10.58
N GLU A 194 15.24 -40.78 -11.76
CA GLU A 194 16.13 -40.78 -12.92
C GLU A 194 17.42 -39.99 -12.68
N ASN A 195 17.32 -38.80 -12.13
CA ASN A 195 18.44 -37.93 -11.83
C ASN A 195 19.33 -38.53 -10.73
N PHE A 196 18.75 -39.21 -9.72
CA PHE A 196 19.47 -39.86 -8.66
C PHE A 196 20.32 -41.00 -9.22
N TYR A 197 19.74 -41.93 -9.97
CA TYR A 197 20.48 -43.05 -10.58
C TYR A 197 21.53 -42.60 -11.56
N LYS A 198 21.23 -41.52 -12.33
CA LYS A 198 22.24 -40.89 -13.17
C LYS A 198 23.40 -40.34 -12.35
N ALA A 199 23.12 -39.62 -11.26
CA ALA A 199 24.16 -39.08 -10.37
C ALA A 199 25.00 -40.20 -9.73
N LEU A 200 24.38 -41.32 -9.31
CA LEU A 200 25.08 -42.49 -8.84
C LEU A 200 26.07 -43.03 -9.88
N ALA A 201 25.62 -43.22 -11.11
CA ALA A 201 26.45 -43.75 -12.22
C ALA A 201 27.58 -42.77 -12.57
N ASP A 202 27.26 -41.48 -12.69
CA ASP A 202 28.24 -40.43 -13.01
C ASP A 202 29.32 -40.31 -11.91
N TYR A 203 28.93 -40.45 -10.63
CA TYR A 203 29.88 -40.41 -9.50
C TYR A 203 30.82 -41.62 -9.49
N VAL A 204 30.32 -42.84 -9.74
CA VAL A 204 31.16 -44.04 -9.86
C VAL A 204 32.09 -43.91 -11.04
N ALA A 205 31.61 -43.53 -12.22
CA ALA A 205 32.42 -43.36 -13.41
C ALA A 205 33.53 -42.31 -13.21
N TRP A 206 33.23 -41.21 -12.52
CA TRP A 206 34.22 -40.19 -12.19
C TRP A 206 35.28 -40.74 -11.21
N ASN A 207 34.88 -41.53 -10.18
CA ASN A 207 35.82 -42.16 -9.25
C ASN A 207 36.70 -43.23 -9.94
N GLU A 208 36.15 -44.04 -10.85
CA GLU A 208 36.88 -45.04 -11.63
C GLU A 208 37.88 -44.40 -12.62
N ALA A 209 37.59 -43.23 -13.10
CA ALA A 209 38.47 -42.42 -13.95
C ALA A 209 39.52 -41.63 -13.12
N ALA A 210 39.67 -41.91 -11.86
CA ALA A 210 40.56 -41.15 -10.98
C ALA A 210 42.00 -41.09 -11.52
N VAL A 211 42.55 -39.90 -11.57
CA VAL A 211 43.93 -39.64 -11.95
C VAL A 211 44.77 -39.51 -10.68
N GLU A 212 45.92 -40.21 -10.65
CA GLU A 212 46.83 -40.13 -9.53
C GLU A 212 47.34 -38.71 -9.30
N ALA A 213 47.37 -38.30 -8.07
CA ALA A 213 47.81 -36.97 -7.67
C ALA A 213 49.35 -36.86 -7.85
N PRO A 214 49.86 -36.00 -8.75
CA PRO A 214 51.29 -36.01 -9.10
C PRO A 214 52.26 -35.71 -7.93
N PHE A 215 51.75 -35.05 -6.88
CA PHE A 215 52.52 -34.73 -5.67
C PHE A 215 51.84 -35.21 -4.39
N GLY A 216 51.05 -36.30 -4.46
CA GLY A 216 50.32 -36.88 -3.32
C GLY A 216 49.39 -35.83 -2.66
N ASP A 217 49.32 -35.82 -1.35
CA ASP A 217 48.43 -34.97 -0.56
C ASP A 217 48.66 -33.45 -0.76
N LYS A 218 49.82 -33.06 -1.28
CA LYS A 218 50.16 -31.66 -1.52
C LYS A 218 49.71 -31.13 -2.90
N THR A 219 49.16 -31.99 -3.75
CA THR A 219 48.83 -31.65 -5.13
C THR A 219 47.84 -30.49 -5.23
N ASP A 220 46.76 -30.48 -4.46
CA ASP A 220 45.75 -29.43 -4.51
C ASP A 220 46.29 -28.06 -4.09
N ALA A 221 47.06 -28.04 -3.00
CA ALA A 221 47.72 -26.82 -2.53
C ALA A 221 48.75 -26.31 -3.55
N ALA A 222 49.51 -27.25 -4.17
CA ALA A 222 50.50 -26.89 -5.21
C ALA A 222 49.81 -26.34 -6.48
N ILE A 223 48.68 -26.88 -6.91
CA ILE A 223 47.90 -26.37 -8.03
C ILE A 223 47.39 -24.94 -7.72
N ALA A 224 46.84 -24.71 -6.53
CA ALA A 224 46.37 -23.39 -6.13
C ALA A 224 47.51 -22.34 -6.12
N ALA A 225 48.68 -22.74 -5.58
CA ALA A 225 49.85 -21.88 -5.56
C ALA A 225 50.43 -21.65 -6.97
N TYR A 226 50.49 -22.70 -7.81
CA TYR A 226 50.89 -22.60 -9.22
C TYR A 226 50.02 -21.60 -10.00
N ASN A 227 48.71 -21.75 -9.89
CA ASN A 227 47.76 -20.90 -10.59
C ASN A 227 47.87 -19.43 -10.14
N ALA A 228 48.10 -19.20 -8.85
CA ALA A 228 48.33 -17.83 -8.33
C ALA A 228 49.62 -17.19 -8.86
N LEU A 229 50.66 -18.01 -9.08
CA LEU A 229 51.99 -17.61 -9.51
C LEU A 229 52.13 -17.53 -11.04
N ASP A 230 51.36 -18.28 -11.80
CA ASP A 230 51.59 -18.52 -13.24
C ASP A 230 51.75 -17.24 -14.05
N ALA A 231 50.88 -16.26 -13.84
CA ALA A 231 50.98 -14.97 -14.50
C ALA A 231 52.28 -14.21 -14.14
N LYS A 232 52.71 -14.31 -12.87
CA LYS A 232 53.91 -13.61 -12.36
C LYS A 232 55.20 -14.26 -12.85
N VAL A 233 55.23 -15.57 -12.89
CA VAL A 233 56.38 -16.34 -13.39
C VAL A 233 56.52 -16.16 -14.90
N LYS A 234 55.44 -16.18 -15.65
CA LYS A 234 55.45 -15.86 -17.10
C LYS A 234 55.88 -14.43 -17.39
N ASP A 235 55.44 -13.46 -16.60
CA ASP A 235 55.87 -12.06 -16.69
C ASP A 235 57.40 -11.95 -16.46
N PHE A 236 57.96 -12.67 -15.46
CA PHE A 236 59.40 -12.71 -15.22
C PHE A 236 60.14 -13.25 -16.44
N PHE A 237 59.74 -14.36 -17.04
CA PHE A 237 60.41 -14.89 -18.20
C PHE A 237 60.31 -13.97 -19.41
N MET A 238 59.17 -13.28 -19.60
CA MET A 238 59.01 -12.27 -20.64
C MET A 238 59.94 -11.08 -20.42
N ARG A 239 60.06 -10.58 -19.20
CA ARG A 239 61.01 -9.51 -18.82
C ARG A 239 62.46 -9.94 -19.07
N SER A 240 62.79 -11.17 -18.71
CA SER A 240 64.14 -11.72 -18.93
C SER A 240 64.46 -11.87 -20.41
N LYS A 241 63.50 -12.26 -21.27
CA LYS A 241 63.69 -12.28 -22.72
C LYS A 241 63.90 -10.88 -23.30
N LEU A 242 63.10 -9.92 -22.80
CA LEU A 242 63.24 -8.52 -23.23
C LEU A 242 64.58 -7.91 -22.76
N ALA A 243 65.03 -8.22 -21.55
CA ALA A 243 66.31 -7.82 -21.00
C ALA A 243 67.49 -8.46 -21.76
N ALA A 244 67.37 -9.67 -22.24
CA ALA A 244 68.34 -10.31 -23.08
C ALA A 244 68.43 -9.69 -24.51
N PHE A 245 67.26 -9.23 -25.04
CA PHE A 245 67.20 -8.52 -26.30
C PHE A 245 67.76 -7.10 -26.20
N SER A 246 67.52 -6.39 -25.13
CA SER A 246 68.00 -5.02 -24.86
C SER A 246 68.65 -4.97 -23.49
N PRO A 247 69.98 -5.27 -23.38
CA PRO A 247 70.70 -5.37 -22.10
C PRO A 247 70.66 -4.07 -21.27
N GLU A 248 70.57 -2.92 -21.92
CA GLU A 248 70.44 -1.60 -21.26
C GLU A 248 69.08 -1.44 -20.56
N SER A 249 68.08 -2.22 -20.91
CA SER A 249 66.74 -2.18 -20.32
C SER A 249 66.59 -2.95 -19.03
N VAL A 250 67.58 -3.75 -18.62
CA VAL A 250 67.54 -4.59 -17.40
C VAL A 250 67.11 -3.77 -16.17
N ALA A 251 67.73 -2.63 -15.95
CA ALA A 251 67.42 -1.75 -14.79
C ALA A 251 65.98 -1.23 -14.83
N SER A 252 65.40 -1.09 -16.02
CA SER A 252 63.98 -0.62 -16.16
C SER A 252 62.95 -1.75 -16.00
N LEU A 253 63.36 -2.99 -16.25
CA LEU A 253 62.52 -4.20 -16.16
C LEU A 253 62.51 -4.85 -14.78
N ASP A 254 63.53 -4.55 -13.96
CA ASP A 254 63.66 -5.00 -12.58
C ASP A 254 62.89 -4.08 -11.61
N VAL A 255 62.92 -4.39 -10.31
CA VAL A 255 62.30 -3.56 -9.27
C VAL A 255 62.98 -2.18 -9.22
N GLN A 256 62.21 -1.14 -9.46
CA GLN A 256 62.72 0.25 -9.44
C GLN A 256 62.94 0.69 -8.00
N THR A 257 64.20 1.20 -7.70
CA THR A 257 64.52 1.74 -6.38
C THR A 257 63.57 2.86 -5.96
N ALA A 258 63.12 3.70 -6.90
CA ALA A 258 62.14 4.75 -6.63
C ALA A 258 60.80 4.20 -6.15
N GLY A 259 60.35 3.05 -6.68
CA GLY A 259 59.14 2.39 -6.22
C GLY A 259 59.24 1.89 -4.76
N ILE A 260 60.40 1.29 -4.39
CA ILE A 260 60.65 0.90 -3.01
C ILE A 260 60.75 2.11 -2.08
N GLN A 261 61.42 3.18 -2.52
CA GLN A 261 61.54 4.41 -1.75
C GLN A 261 60.18 5.06 -1.46
N ALA A 262 59.24 5.02 -2.43
CA ALA A 262 57.91 5.60 -2.29
C ALA A 262 57.11 4.97 -1.15
N ILE A 263 57.28 3.65 -0.89
CA ILE A 263 56.54 2.91 0.15
C ILE A 263 57.36 2.70 1.42
N SER A 264 58.67 3.05 1.43
CA SER A 264 59.61 2.68 2.50
C SER A 264 59.31 3.30 3.87
N ALA A 265 58.61 4.43 3.90
CA ALA A 265 58.22 5.11 5.13
C ALA A 265 56.86 4.59 5.70
N GLU A 266 56.16 3.72 4.99
CA GLU A 266 54.88 3.19 5.37
C GLU A 266 54.98 1.80 6.04
N ASN A 267 53.86 1.31 6.59
CA ASN A 267 53.82 -0.06 7.06
C ASN A 267 53.76 -1.01 5.84
N LEU A 268 54.86 -1.69 5.56
CA LEU A 268 54.99 -2.55 4.39
C LEU A 268 54.03 -3.75 4.39
N ILE A 269 53.54 -4.21 5.57
CA ILE A 269 52.50 -5.26 5.63
C ILE A 269 51.21 -4.74 4.99
N GLY A 270 50.85 -3.47 5.16
CA GLY A 270 49.70 -2.85 4.51
C GLY A 270 49.91 -2.52 3.01
N LYS A 271 51.12 -2.72 2.49
CA LYS A 271 51.51 -2.46 1.09
C LYS A 271 51.76 -3.76 0.29
N MET A 272 51.31 -4.89 0.77
CA MET A 272 51.57 -6.18 0.11
C MET A 272 51.06 -6.24 -1.33
N ASP A 273 49.96 -5.55 -1.65
CA ASP A 273 49.43 -5.49 -3.02
C ASP A 273 50.36 -4.71 -3.97
N GLU A 274 50.96 -3.63 -3.50
CA GLU A 274 51.93 -2.87 -4.25
C GLU A 274 53.21 -3.68 -4.44
N ILE A 275 53.66 -4.39 -3.40
CA ILE A 275 54.84 -5.29 -3.45
C ILE A 275 54.54 -6.46 -4.40
N ALA A 276 53.35 -7.01 -4.38
CA ALA A 276 52.92 -8.09 -5.27
C ALA A 276 52.96 -7.69 -6.76
N ALA A 277 52.83 -6.39 -7.07
CA ALA A 277 52.95 -5.87 -8.43
C ALA A 277 54.35 -5.97 -9.01
N TYR A 278 55.41 -5.99 -8.17
CA TYR A 278 56.79 -6.10 -8.63
C TYR A 278 57.08 -7.47 -9.25
N PRO A 279 58.19 -7.62 -10.03
CA PRO A 279 58.66 -8.90 -10.57
C PRO A 279 58.78 -9.98 -9.48
N ILE A 280 58.55 -11.24 -9.81
CA ILE A 280 58.65 -12.34 -8.86
C ILE A 280 60.08 -12.58 -8.37
N ALA A 281 61.07 -12.38 -9.22
CA ALA A 281 62.48 -12.49 -8.93
C ALA A 281 63.26 -11.37 -9.67
N ARG A 282 64.53 -11.21 -9.30
CA ARG A 282 65.46 -10.23 -9.89
C ARG A 282 65.65 -10.48 -11.38
N VAL A 283 65.46 -9.47 -12.20
CA VAL A 283 65.66 -9.56 -13.65
C VAL A 283 67.13 -9.35 -13.98
N THR A 284 67.80 -10.40 -14.44
CA THR A 284 69.24 -10.38 -14.77
C THR A 284 69.55 -10.50 -16.27
N GLY A 285 68.52 -10.63 -17.13
CA GLY A 285 68.66 -10.96 -18.56
C GLY A 285 68.87 -12.43 -18.85
N LYS A 286 69.01 -13.28 -17.82
CA LYS A 286 68.96 -14.72 -17.97
C LYS A 286 67.52 -15.22 -17.78
N ALA A 287 67.08 -16.11 -18.67
CA ALA A 287 65.71 -16.68 -18.61
C ALA A 287 65.65 -17.83 -17.58
N GLU A 288 66.07 -17.56 -16.39
CA GLU A 288 66.12 -18.49 -15.26
C GLU A 288 65.91 -17.78 -13.92
N ILE A 289 65.16 -18.36 -12.99
CA ILE A 289 65.05 -17.87 -11.62
C ILE A 289 66.02 -18.69 -10.76
N ASP A 290 66.96 -17.99 -10.08
CA ASP A 290 67.88 -18.65 -9.11
C ASP A 290 67.06 -18.98 -7.85
N LEU A 291 66.91 -20.29 -7.55
CA LEU A 291 66.18 -20.78 -6.41
C LEU A 291 66.93 -20.67 -5.06
N SER A 292 68.20 -20.18 -5.11
CA SER A 292 68.95 -19.80 -3.92
C SER A 292 68.73 -18.38 -3.48
N GLU A 293 68.23 -17.51 -4.37
CA GLU A 293 67.88 -16.12 -4.08
C GLU A 293 66.42 -15.97 -3.54
N GLN A 294 66.21 -14.89 -2.83
CA GLN A 294 64.87 -14.58 -2.29
C GLN A 294 63.96 -14.07 -3.43
N VAL A 295 62.75 -14.58 -3.48
CA VAL A 295 61.71 -14.11 -4.37
C VAL A 295 60.91 -12.97 -3.73
N ASN A 296 60.06 -12.32 -4.49
CA ASN A 296 59.19 -11.26 -4.03
C ASN A 296 58.42 -11.69 -2.76
N PRO A 297 58.54 -10.97 -1.62
CA PRO A 297 57.93 -11.36 -0.35
C PRO A 297 56.42 -11.59 -0.40
N ALA A 298 55.70 -10.90 -1.27
CA ALA A 298 54.25 -11.09 -1.41
C ALA A 298 53.89 -12.48 -1.97
N TRP A 299 54.78 -13.09 -2.71
CA TRP A 299 54.58 -14.40 -3.38
C TRP A 299 55.43 -15.53 -2.79
N ALA A 300 56.26 -15.22 -1.79
CA ALA A 300 57.25 -16.14 -1.27
C ALA A 300 56.63 -17.45 -0.74
N ALA A 301 55.50 -17.38 -0.03
CA ALA A 301 54.83 -18.56 0.53
C ALA A 301 54.33 -19.50 -0.57
N GLN A 302 53.65 -18.95 -1.58
CA GLN A 302 53.13 -19.74 -2.72
C GLN A 302 54.29 -20.31 -3.55
N PHE A 303 55.33 -19.52 -3.77
CA PHE A 303 56.51 -19.95 -4.52
C PHE A 303 57.26 -21.10 -3.81
N GLU A 304 57.45 -20.99 -2.49
CA GLU A 304 58.10 -22.01 -1.69
C GLU A 304 57.28 -23.33 -1.68
N LEU A 305 55.95 -23.22 -1.65
CA LEU A 305 55.09 -24.40 -1.74
C LEU A 305 55.34 -25.15 -3.05
N VAL A 306 55.28 -24.45 -4.21
CA VAL A 306 55.53 -25.10 -5.51
C VAL A 306 56.97 -25.57 -5.62
N ARG A 307 57.95 -24.80 -5.15
CA ARG A 307 59.36 -25.14 -5.13
C ARG A 307 59.60 -26.43 -4.34
N SER A 308 59.06 -26.55 -3.14
CA SER A 308 59.29 -27.72 -2.26
C SER A 308 58.76 -29.04 -2.83
N VAL A 309 57.70 -29.00 -3.64
CA VAL A 309 57.12 -30.23 -4.23
C VAL A 309 57.59 -30.53 -5.63
N ALA A 310 57.90 -29.51 -6.45
CA ALA A 310 58.22 -29.71 -7.87
C ALA A 310 59.67 -29.46 -8.21
N PHE A 311 60.43 -28.68 -7.38
CA PHE A 311 61.79 -28.19 -7.70
C PHE A 311 62.77 -28.36 -6.52
N ALA A 312 62.51 -29.26 -5.58
CA ALA A 312 63.33 -29.42 -4.35
C ALA A 312 64.81 -29.59 -4.66
N ASP A 313 65.16 -30.33 -5.71
CA ASP A 313 66.52 -30.69 -6.08
C ASP A 313 67.15 -29.75 -7.13
N LYS A 314 66.39 -28.71 -7.57
CA LYS A 314 66.89 -27.79 -8.59
C LYS A 314 67.50 -26.55 -7.97
N LYS A 315 68.53 -26.01 -8.65
CA LYS A 315 69.17 -24.74 -8.27
C LYS A 315 68.61 -23.57 -9.04
N VAL A 316 68.13 -23.80 -10.26
CA VAL A 316 67.52 -22.80 -11.11
C VAL A 316 66.20 -23.30 -11.67
N LEU A 317 65.26 -22.41 -11.90
CA LEU A 317 63.97 -22.65 -12.52
C LEU A 317 63.95 -22.02 -13.89
N THR A 318 63.75 -22.83 -14.91
CA THR A 318 63.57 -22.37 -16.30
C THR A 318 62.07 -22.29 -16.67
N GLU A 319 61.81 -21.57 -17.76
CA GLU A 319 60.41 -21.49 -18.32
C GLU A 319 59.88 -22.90 -18.70
N ALA A 320 60.76 -23.75 -19.21
CA ALA A 320 60.40 -25.14 -19.57
C ALA A 320 60.03 -25.96 -18.32
N ASP A 321 60.74 -25.78 -17.22
CA ASP A 321 60.46 -26.43 -15.93
C ASP A 321 59.11 -26.02 -15.39
N TRP A 322 58.83 -24.70 -15.46
CA TRP A 322 57.53 -24.17 -15.03
C TRP A 322 56.37 -24.73 -15.87
N ALA A 323 56.55 -24.75 -17.18
CA ALA A 323 55.58 -25.31 -18.12
C ALA A 323 55.35 -26.82 -17.87
N ALA A 324 56.43 -27.59 -17.56
CA ALA A 324 56.34 -29.01 -17.27
C ALA A 324 55.51 -29.31 -16.01
N VAL A 325 55.62 -28.44 -14.96
CA VAL A 325 54.76 -28.55 -13.77
C VAL A 325 53.31 -28.29 -14.11
N GLY A 326 53.01 -27.25 -14.89
CA GLY A 326 51.67 -27.00 -15.38
C GLY A 326 51.08 -28.18 -16.18
N ALA A 327 51.90 -28.78 -17.05
CA ALA A 327 51.50 -29.98 -17.79
C ALA A 327 51.26 -31.20 -16.88
N ALA A 328 52.08 -31.37 -15.80
CA ALA A 328 51.87 -32.44 -14.82
C ALA A 328 50.52 -32.28 -14.04
N PHE A 329 50.09 -31.05 -13.81
CA PHE A 329 48.78 -30.76 -13.17
C PHE A 329 47.60 -30.96 -14.10
N ALA A 330 47.79 -30.88 -15.42
CA ALA A 330 46.70 -30.78 -16.39
C ALA A 330 45.71 -31.94 -16.31
N ALA A 331 46.20 -33.17 -16.28
CA ALA A 331 45.34 -34.37 -16.23
C ALA A 331 44.54 -34.47 -14.91
N TYR A 332 45.19 -34.20 -13.79
CA TYR A 332 44.54 -34.20 -12.47
C TYR A 332 43.52 -33.06 -12.33
N THR A 333 43.86 -31.88 -12.78
CA THR A 333 42.94 -30.72 -12.78
C THR A 333 41.75 -30.97 -13.69
N ALA A 334 41.95 -31.53 -14.88
CA ALA A 334 40.87 -31.88 -15.80
C ALA A 334 39.95 -32.93 -15.18
N TRP A 335 40.51 -33.99 -14.56
CA TRP A 335 39.70 -34.98 -13.83
C TRP A 335 38.88 -34.36 -12.70
N LYS A 336 39.50 -33.53 -11.86
CA LYS A 336 38.78 -32.85 -10.79
C LYS A 336 37.71 -31.92 -11.31
N GLY A 337 38.01 -31.15 -12.37
CA GLY A 337 37.05 -30.24 -13.03
C GLY A 337 35.90 -30.98 -13.71
N ALA A 338 36.09 -32.22 -14.10
CA ALA A 338 35.07 -33.09 -14.69
C ALA A 338 34.24 -33.84 -13.63
N LYS A 339 34.31 -33.44 -12.35
CA LYS A 339 33.56 -34.08 -11.26
C LYS A 339 32.07 -34.08 -11.58
N ALA A 340 31.52 -35.29 -11.72
CA ALA A 340 30.11 -35.53 -11.97
C ALA A 340 29.49 -36.28 -10.79
N GLY A 341 28.19 -36.23 -10.61
CA GLY A 341 27.47 -36.89 -9.54
C GLY A 341 27.78 -36.36 -8.12
N ALA A 342 28.23 -35.13 -7.98
CA ALA A 342 28.60 -34.56 -6.67
C ALA A 342 27.46 -34.57 -5.62
N ALA A 343 26.21 -34.59 -6.04
CA ALA A 343 25.04 -34.63 -5.16
C ALA A 343 25.00 -35.86 -4.28
N VAL A 344 25.54 -37.00 -4.78
CA VAL A 344 25.53 -38.29 -4.05
C VAL A 344 26.85 -38.58 -3.30
N GLU A 345 27.82 -37.67 -3.34
CA GLU A 345 29.13 -37.85 -2.70
C GLU A 345 29.04 -38.12 -1.19
N ALA A 346 28.09 -37.42 -0.51
CA ALA A 346 27.88 -37.58 0.93
C ALA A 346 27.44 -38.99 1.33
N LEU A 347 26.91 -39.79 0.42
CA LEU A 347 26.53 -41.19 0.67
C LEU A 347 27.73 -42.12 0.78
N GLY A 348 28.88 -41.74 0.25
CA GLY A 348 30.10 -42.55 0.17
C GLY A 348 30.07 -43.54 -0.98
N LEU A 349 31.25 -43.84 -1.56
CA LEU A 349 31.39 -44.63 -2.78
C LEU A 349 30.83 -46.05 -2.64
N GLU A 350 31.02 -46.72 -1.49
CA GLU A 350 30.53 -48.08 -1.24
C GLU A 350 28.99 -48.12 -1.24
N THR A 351 28.33 -47.18 -0.61
CA THR A 351 26.86 -47.07 -0.62
C THR A 351 26.32 -46.78 -2.03
N VAL A 352 26.98 -45.87 -2.78
CA VAL A 352 26.64 -45.58 -4.16
C VAL A 352 26.73 -46.81 -5.06
N LYS A 353 27.82 -47.58 -4.93
CA LYS A 353 28.00 -48.87 -5.67
C LYS A 353 26.95 -49.90 -5.27
N LYS A 354 26.58 -49.98 -3.97
CA LYS A 354 25.53 -50.87 -3.50
C LYS A 354 24.18 -50.54 -4.16
N PHE A 355 23.75 -49.27 -4.17
CA PHE A 355 22.50 -48.87 -4.78
C PHE A 355 22.44 -49.12 -6.30
N LEU A 356 23.58 -48.97 -6.98
CA LEU A 356 23.65 -49.30 -8.42
C LEU A 356 23.55 -50.80 -8.66
N ALA A 357 24.20 -51.63 -7.78
CA ALA A 357 24.19 -53.10 -7.91
C ALA A 357 22.82 -53.70 -7.59
N GLU A 358 22.07 -53.13 -6.63
CA GLU A 358 20.74 -53.58 -6.24
C GLU A 358 19.65 -53.17 -7.22
N ASP A 359 19.90 -52.11 -7.97
CA ASP A 359 19.03 -51.52 -9.03
C ASP A 359 17.53 -51.55 -8.73
N LYS A 360 17.11 -50.78 -7.73
CA LYS A 360 15.70 -50.63 -7.36
C LYS A 360 14.94 -49.64 -8.24
N LYS A 361 15.57 -49.09 -9.29
CA LYS A 361 15.02 -48.03 -10.13
C LYS A 361 13.65 -48.40 -10.70
N ALA A 362 13.55 -49.60 -11.28
CA ALA A 362 12.28 -50.05 -11.87
C ALA A 362 11.18 -50.19 -10.82
N ALA A 363 11.47 -50.68 -9.64
CA ALA A 363 10.52 -50.80 -8.53
C ALA A 363 10.04 -49.42 -8.03
N LEU A 364 10.93 -48.44 -7.94
CA LEU A 364 10.58 -47.06 -7.56
C LEU A 364 9.67 -46.41 -8.60
N LEU A 365 9.98 -46.55 -9.89
CA LEU A 365 9.14 -46.02 -10.98
C LEU A 365 7.78 -46.69 -11.03
N GLU A 366 7.68 -48.00 -10.69
CA GLU A 366 6.40 -48.68 -10.59
C GLU A 366 5.57 -48.14 -9.42
N LEU A 367 6.14 -47.83 -8.28
CA LEU A 367 5.45 -47.19 -7.15
C LEU A 367 4.95 -45.81 -7.54
N VAL A 368 5.75 -45.01 -8.25
CA VAL A 368 5.30 -43.72 -8.78
C VAL A 368 4.11 -43.89 -9.74
N ALA A 369 4.16 -44.88 -10.60
CA ALA A 369 3.05 -45.18 -11.51
C ALA A 369 1.77 -45.64 -10.76
N GLN A 370 1.90 -46.44 -9.68
CA GLN A 370 0.78 -46.82 -8.83
C GLN A 370 0.19 -45.62 -8.10
N ASP A 371 1.00 -44.71 -7.60
CA ASP A 371 0.55 -43.47 -7.01
C ASP A 371 -0.19 -42.60 -8.05
N ALA A 372 0.42 -42.34 -9.19
CA ALA A 372 -0.15 -41.56 -10.27
C ALA A 372 -1.50 -42.11 -10.81
N ALA A 373 -1.75 -43.41 -10.69
CA ALA A 373 -3.03 -44.01 -11.06
C ALA A 373 -4.21 -43.51 -10.18
N LEU A 374 -3.91 -43.01 -8.97
CA LEU A 374 -4.91 -42.44 -8.04
C LEU A 374 -5.15 -40.92 -8.27
N ALA A 375 -4.53 -40.31 -9.29
CA ALA A 375 -4.64 -38.89 -9.56
C ALA A 375 -6.10 -38.41 -9.74
N GLU A 376 -6.98 -39.22 -10.35
CA GLU A 376 -8.39 -38.90 -10.51
C GLU A 376 -9.12 -38.90 -9.15
N GLU A 377 -8.83 -39.83 -8.25
CA GLU A 377 -9.43 -39.89 -6.91
C GLU A 377 -8.98 -38.70 -6.06
N ALA A 378 -7.71 -38.34 -6.14
CA ALA A 378 -7.17 -37.17 -5.47
C ALA A 378 -7.79 -35.87 -6.02
N ALA A 379 -7.99 -35.74 -7.32
CA ALA A 379 -8.69 -34.61 -7.92
C ALA A 379 -10.16 -34.51 -7.47
N ASN A 380 -10.80 -35.66 -7.21
CA ASN A 380 -12.17 -35.67 -6.66
C ASN A 380 -12.19 -35.18 -5.19
N ILE A 381 -11.14 -35.41 -4.41
CA ILE A 381 -10.99 -34.81 -3.06
C ILE A 381 -10.88 -33.29 -3.15
N GLU A 382 -10.10 -32.75 -4.10
CA GLU A 382 -10.04 -31.31 -4.36
C GLU A 382 -11.38 -30.74 -4.85
N MET A 383 -12.18 -31.55 -5.56
CA MET A 383 -13.53 -31.17 -5.98
C MET A 383 -14.48 -31.01 -4.78
N VAL A 384 -14.33 -31.78 -3.71
CA VAL A 384 -15.07 -31.58 -2.44
C VAL A 384 -14.71 -30.26 -1.80
N ASP A 385 -13.44 -29.91 -1.74
CA ASP A 385 -12.97 -28.64 -1.23
C ASP A 385 -13.56 -27.47 -2.04
N LYS A 386 -13.44 -27.53 -3.37
CA LYS A 386 -14.06 -26.55 -4.29
C LYS A 386 -15.57 -26.42 -4.04
N PHE A 387 -16.28 -27.53 -3.93
CA PHE A 387 -17.72 -27.53 -3.69
C PHE A 387 -18.11 -26.84 -2.38
N LEU A 388 -17.42 -27.13 -1.28
CA LEU A 388 -17.70 -26.55 0.03
C LEU A 388 -17.37 -25.05 0.10
N PHE A 389 -16.25 -24.62 -0.52
CA PHE A 389 -15.93 -23.20 -0.63
C PHE A 389 -17.01 -22.44 -1.40
N ILE A 390 -17.45 -22.97 -2.53
CA ILE A 390 -18.49 -22.34 -3.35
C ILE A 390 -19.83 -22.38 -2.61
N LEU A 391 -20.21 -23.50 -1.99
CA LEU A 391 -21.44 -23.64 -1.21
C LEU A 391 -21.57 -22.58 -0.12
N ARG A 392 -20.48 -22.32 0.62
CA ARG A 392 -20.43 -21.31 1.68
C ARG A 392 -20.62 -19.90 1.14
N ASP A 393 -19.94 -19.56 0.04
CA ASP A 393 -19.73 -18.16 -0.36
C ASP A 393 -20.60 -17.72 -1.54
N PHE A 394 -21.18 -18.64 -2.32
CA PHE A 394 -21.91 -18.32 -3.55
C PHE A 394 -23.11 -17.41 -3.32
N TYR A 395 -23.93 -17.72 -2.33
CA TYR A 395 -25.12 -16.90 -2.03
C TYR A 395 -24.73 -15.48 -1.57
N ARG A 396 -23.65 -15.36 -0.78
CA ARG A 396 -23.11 -14.06 -0.39
C ARG A 396 -22.60 -13.28 -1.61
N LEU A 397 -21.95 -13.96 -2.57
CA LEU A 397 -21.57 -13.34 -3.84
C LEU A 397 -22.80 -12.83 -4.59
N LEU A 398 -23.86 -13.64 -4.74
CA LEU A 398 -25.09 -13.25 -5.43
C LEU A 398 -25.75 -12.01 -4.82
N ARG A 399 -25.80 -11.91 -3.50
CA ARG A 399 -26.36 -10.77 -2.77
C ARG A 399 -25.55 -9.47 -2.99
N ASN A 400 -24.30 -9.57 -3.41
CA ASN A 400 -23.43 -8.42 -3.69
C ASN A 400 -23.20 -8.19 -5.18
N PHE A 401 -23.37 -9.20 -6.02
CA PHE A 401 -23.16 -9.12 -7.45
C PHE A 401 -24.46 -8.82 -8.22
N VAL A 402 -25.52 -9.60 -7.94
CA VAL A 402 -26.78 -9.46 -8.64
C VAL A 402 -27.62 -8.32 -8.06
N THR A 403 -27.68 -8.18 -6.73
CA THR A 403 -28.65 -7.31 -6.05
C THR A 403 -28.07 -6.14 -5.27
N LEU A 404 -26.83 -6.23 -4.80
CA LEU A 404 -26.21 -5.33 -3.80
C LEU A 404 -27.03 -5.24 -2.49
N SER A 405 -27.80 -6.29 -2.14
CA SER A 405 -28.68 -6.28 -0.98
C SER A 405 -27.94 -6.19 0.35
N ASP A 406 -26.73 -6.78 0.46
CA ASP A 406 -25.92 -6.71 1.67
C ASP A 406 -25.49 -5.29 2.00
N PHE A 407 -25.17 -4.48 0.99
CA PHE A 407 -24.84 -3.08 1.20
C PHE A 407 -26.02 -2.26 1.73
N TYR A 408 -27.23 -2.54 1.24
CA TYR A 408 -28.43 -1.78 1.60
C TYR A 408 -29.22 -2.35 2.79
N THR A 409 -28.70 -3.38 3.45
CA THR A 409 -29.32 -3.95 4.64
C THR A 409 -29.31 -2.96 5.80
N LYS A 410 -30.31 -3.07 6.67
CA LYS A 410 -30.34 -2.37 7.95
C LYS A 410 -29.61 -3.13 9.06
N ASP A 411 -29.32 -4.38 8.83
CA ASP A 411 -28.57 -5.21 9.76
C ASP A 411 -27.11 -4.78 9.78
N LYS A 412 -26.67 -4.29 10.94
CA LYS A 412 -25.31 -3.79 11.15
C LYS A 412 -24.27 -4.91 11.23
N GLY A 413 -24.70 -6.16 11.38
CA GLY A 413 -23.83 -7.34 11.39
C GLY A 413 -23.46 -7.84 9.99
N VAL A 414 -24.18 -7.37 8.94
CA VAL A 414 -23.92 -7.75 7.55
C VAL A 414 -23.20 -6.62 6.84
N ALA A 415 -22.04 -6.93 6.27
CA ALA A 415 -21.27 -6.02 5.42
C ALA A 415 -21.20 -6.56 3.99
N ALA A 416 -21.26 -5.66 3.00
CA ALA A 416 -21.02 -6.03 1.62
C ALA A 416 -19.58 -6.52 1.42
N ILE A 417 -19.37 -7.40 0.43
CA ILE A 417 -18.04 -8.01 0.19
C ILE A 417 -16.94 -7.03 -0.19
N PHE A 418 -17.27 -5.79 -0.51
CA PHE A 418 -16.31 -4.72 -0.78
C PHE A 418 -16.06 -3.80 0.44
N GLN A 419 -16.73 -4.02 1.56
CA GLN A 419 -16.54 -3.26 2.80
C GLN A 419 -15.50 -3.94 3.67
N SER A 420 -14.29 -3.38 3.71
CA SER A 420 -13.11 -4.02 4.30
C SER A 420 -12.92 -3.80 5.81
N GLY A 421 -13.81 -3.03 6.44
CA GLY A 421 -13.69 -2.75 7.88
C GLY A 421 -14.28 -1.39 8.25
N ARG A 422 -13.76 -0.78 9.33
CA ARG A 422 -14.26 0.48 9.88
C ARG A 422 -13.12 1.42 10.28
N LEU A 423 -13.28 2.71 9.98
CA LEU A 423 -12.34 3.76 10.35
C LEU A 423 -12.89 4.58 11.52
N ILE A 424 -12.15 4.67 12.61
CA ILE A 424 -12.46 5.51 13.76
C ILE A 424 -11.67 6.82 13.64
N ILE A 425 -12.40 7.92 13.51
CA ILE A 425 -11.80 9.25 13.35
C ILE A 425 -12.75 10.34 13.87
N ASP A 426 -12.25 11.30 14.63
CA ASP A 426 -13.02 12.45 15.13
C ASP A 426 -14.36 12.07 15.77
N GLN A 427 -14.34 11.14 16.72
CA GLN A 427 -15.54 10.67 17.43
C GLN A 427 -16.60 10.06 16.49
N ARG A 428 -16.16 9.49 15.36
CA ARG A 428 -16.99 8.82 14.35
C ARG A 428 -16.45 7.44 14.03
N GLU A 429 -17.37 6.55 13.70
CA GLU A 429 -17.09 5.26 13.09
C GLU A 429 -17.60 5.29 11.65
N CYS A 430 -16.67 5.30 10.69
CA CYS A 430 -16.99 5.19 9.26
C CYS A 430 -17.01 3.72 8.88
N ARG A 431 -18.21 3.17 8.59
CA ARG A 431 -18.43 1.76 8.27
C ARG A 431 -18.29 1.44 6.79
N PHE A 432 -18.32 2.44 5.96
CA PHE A 432 -18.03 2.28 4.55
C PHE A 432 -16.56 2.55 4.29
N CYS A 433 -15.76 1.50 4.40
CA CYS A 433 -14.35 1.49 4.06
C CYS A 433 -14.11 0.44 2.97
N MET A 434 -13.23 0.74 2.01
CA MET A 434 -12.81 -0.17 0.95
C MET A 434 -11.31 -0.18 0.84
N GLN A 435 -10.72 -1.34 0.56
CA GLN A 435 -9.31 -1.43 0.16
C GLN A 435 -9.13 -0.86 -1.24
N VAL A 436 -8.00 -0.20 -1.46
CA VAL A 436 -7.67 0.45 -2.73
C VAL A 436 -6.22 0.11 -3.10
N ALA A 437 -6.02 -0.46 -4.28
CA ALA A 437 -4.68 -0.80 -4.74
C ALA A 437 -3.84 0.45 -5.10
N ASP A 438 -4.49 1.45 -5.71
CA ASP A 438 -3.88 2.74 -6.11
C ASP A 438 -4.84 3.88 -5.78
N ALA A 439 -4.54 4.61 -4.71
CA ALA A 439 -5.36 5.71 -4.23
C ALA A 439 -5.47 6.88 -5.24
N ALA A 440 -4.44 7.14 -6.04
CA ALA A 440 -4.44 8.23 -7.02
C ALA A 440 -5.37 7.91 -8.20
N LYS A 441 -5.23 6.70 -8.76
CA LYS A 441 -6.07 6.21 -9.85
C LYS A 441 -7.54 6.07 -9.41
N HIS A 442 -7.75 5.48 -8.23
CA HIS A 442 -9.08 5.32 -7.66
C HIS A 442 -9.79 6.67 -7.47
N ASN A 443 -9.11 7.67 -6.89
CA ASN A 443 -9.67 8.99 -6.64
C ASN A 443 -10.14 9.70 -7.93
N ALA A 444 -9.46 9.52 -9.05
CA ALA A 444 -9.83 10.16 -10.31
C ALA A 444 -11.28 9.78 -10.74
N SER A 445 -11.67 8.54 -10.56
CA SER A 445 -13.01 8.04 -10.88
C SER A 445 -14.00 8.20 -9.73
N ALA A 446 -13.57 7.96 -8.50
CA ALA A 446 -14.39 7.97 -7.29
C ALA A 446 -14.94 9.38 -6.94
N ALA A 447 -14.27 10.45 -7.37
CA ALA A 447 -14.74 11.82 -7.18
C ALA A 447 -16.16 12.07 -7.76
N ALA A 448 -16.54 11.33 -8.80
CA ALA A 448 -17.88 11.40 -9.40
C ALA A 448 -19.00 10.83 -8.49
N SER A 449 -18.64 10.13 -7.40
CA SER A 449 -19.62 9.56 -6.46
C SER A 449 -20.45 10.59 -5.71
N GLY A 450 -19.96 11.83 -5.61
CA GLY A 450 -20.58 12.91 -4.83
C GLY A 450 -20.48 12.71 -3.31
N MET A 451 -19.65 11.77 -2.84
CA MET A 451 -19.43 11.49 -1.42
C MET A 451 -18.18 12.22 -0.90
N PHE A 452 -18.18 12.54 0.40
CA PHE A 452 -16.97 12.98 1.08
C PHE A 452 -16.12 11.74 1.36
N LEU A 453 -14.91 11.69 0.79
CA LEU A 453 -14.03 10.53 0.87
C LEU A 453 -12.71 10.89 1.53
N VAL A 454 -12.24 10.00 2.39
CA VAL A 454 -10.95 10.09 3.08
C VAL A 454 -10.13 8.89 2.66
N TYR A 455 -8.98 9.14 2.04
CA TYR A 455 -7.99 8.11 1.71
C TYR A 455 -6.97 8.04 2.84
N CYS A 456 -6.70 6.85 3.31
CA CYS A 456 -5.71 6.63 4.37
C CYS A 456 -4.72 5.54 3.97
N ASP A 457 -3.46 5.76 4.35
CA ASP A 457 -2.45 4.71 4.40
C ASP A 457 -2.47 4.10 5.80
N CYS A 458 -2.60 2.78 5.85
CA CYS A 458 -2.70 2.03 7.08
C CYS A 458 -1.49 1.11 7.26
N THR A 459 -0.94 1.07 8.47
CA THR A 459 0.17 0.21 8.87
C THR A 459 -0.12 -0.50 10.18
N THR A 460 0.36 -1.72 10.33
CA THR A 460 0.27 -2.47 11.59
C THR A 460 1.53 -3.29 11.82
N LYS A 461 1.82 -3.57 13.08
CA LYS A 461 2.94 -4.46 13.45
C LYS A 461 2.60 -5.93 13.23
N SER A 462 1.33 -6.28 13.19
CA SER A 462 0.85 -7.67 13.09
C SER A 462 0.95 -8.26 11.68
N LYS A 463 0.94 -7.41 10.65
CA LYS A 463 1.02 -7.85 9.25
C LYS A 463 2.04 -6.98 8.52
N PRO A 464 3.02 -7.55 7.81
CA PRO A 464 3.96 -6.77 7.01
C PRO A 464 3.27 -6.11 5.83
N GLY A 465 3.66 -4.87 5.52
CA GLY A 465 3.17 -4.10 4.38
C GLY A 465 2.30 -2.90 4.75
N LYS A 466 1.88 -2.17 3.72
CA LYS A 466 0.98 -1.03 3.83
C LYS A 466 -0.35 -1.38 3.17
N LEU A 467 -1.44 -0.98 3.79
CA LEU A 467 -2.78 -1.10 3.26
C LEU A 467 -3.32 0.30 2.96
N ALA A 468 -3.74 0.56 1.73
CA ALA A 468 -4.45 1.79 1.40
C ALA A 468 -5.96 1.55 1.45
N ILE A 469 -6.70 2.44 2.10
CA ILE A 469 -8.15 2.40 2.19
C ILE A 469 -8.78 3.73 1.76
N VAL A 470 -10.03 3.67 1.32
CA VAL A 470 -10.91 4.82 1.20
C VAL A 470 -12.10 4.66 2.12
N ALA A 471 -12.38 5.66 2.94
CA ALA A 471 -13.54 5.72 3.82
C ALA A 471 -14.51 6.83 3.38
N ALA A 472 -15.81 6.57 3.44
CA ALA A 472 -16.81 7.59 3.20
C ALA A 472 -17.31 8.17 4.52
N VAL A 473 -17.27 9.50 4.61
CA VAL A 473 -17.80 10.26 5.76
C VAL A 473 -19.12 10.89 5.37
N THR A 474 -20.18 10.54 6.08
CA THR A 474 -21.54 10.95 5.75
C THR A 474 -22.23 11.76 6.84
N VAL A 475 -21.67 11.80 8.06
CA VAL A 475 -22.17 12.53 9.24
C VAL A 475 -21.03 13.21 10.00
N GLY A 476 -21.32 14.27 10.73
CA GLY A 476 -20.40 15.01 11.60
C GLY A 476 -19.74 16.20 10.92
N GLU A 477 -18.81 16.87 11.60
CA GLU A 477 -18.07 18.02 11.06
C GLU A 477 -16.84 17.57 10.27
N ILE A 478 -16.55 18.27 9.17
CA ILE A 478 -15.45 17.89 8.25
C ILE A 478 -14.23 18.82 8.33
N GLY A 479 -14.31 19.89 9.15
CA GLY A 479 -13.29 20.93 9.19
C GLY A 479 -11.88 20.43 9.49
N ASP A 480 -11.78 19.43 10.34
CA ASP A 480 -10.52 18.88 10.85
C ASP A 480 -10.04 17.63 10.08
N LEU A 481 -10.78 17.19 9.06
CA LEU A 481 -10.39 16.06 8.22
C LEU A 481 -9.43 16.54 7.12
N VAL A 482 -8.15 16.57 7.44
CA VAL A 482 -7.08 17.05 6.55
C VAL A 482 -6.01 15.99 6.37
N ALA A 483 -5.23 16.09 5.28
CA ALA A 483 -4.10 15.21 5.07
C ALA A 483 -3.08 15.32 6.22
N GLY A 484 -2.50 14.19 6.65
CA GLY A 484 -1.61 14.08 7.79
C GLY A 484 -2.30 13.79 9.12
N LYS A 485 -3.64 13.80 9.20
CA LYS A 485 -4.35 13.45 10.42
C LYS A 485 -4.33 11.95 10.66
N ASN A 486 -4.10 11.54 11.91
CA ASN A 486 -4.09 10.15 12.35
C ASN A 486 -5.50 9.66 12.69
N ALA A 487 -5.74 8.38 12.45
CA ALA A 487 -6.96 7.66 12.75
C ALA A 487 -6.63 6.19 13.07
N ILE A 488 -7.62 5.42 13.51
CA ILE A 488 -7.48 3.97 13.70
C ILE A 488 -8.45 3.26 12.76
N TYR A 489 -7.92 2.29 12.03
CA TYR A 489 -8.71 1.43 11.18
C TYR A 489 -8.73 0.00 11.74
N TYR A 490 -9.90 -0.60 11.80
CA TYR A 490 -10.10 -2.01 12.15
C TYR A 490 -10.55 -2.77 10.92
N ASP A 491 -9.82 -3.82 10.54
CA ASP A 491 -10.27 -4.72 9.48
C ASP A 491 -11.40 -5.64 9.99
N ASN A 492 -12.03 -6.38 9.10
CA ASN A 492 -13.12 -7.30 9.47
C ASN A 492 -12.65 -8.50 10.30
N ALA A 493 -11.35 -8.79 10.34
CA ALA A 493 -10.75 -9.77 11.24
C ALA A 493 -10.49 -9.20 12.65
N GLY A 494 -10.75 -7.90 12.87
CA GLY A 494 -10.54 -7.21 14.14
C GLY A 494 -9.09 -6.74 14.37
N VAL A 495 -8.23 -6.82 13.37
CA VAL A 495 -6.86 -6.31 13.48
C VAL A 495 -6.86 -4.78 13.44
N GLU A 496 -6.13 -4.19 14.35
CA GLU A 496 -5.95 -2.76 14.49
C GLU A 496 -4.81 -2.25 13.59
N TRP A 497 -5.07 -1.15 12.87
CA TRP A 497 -4.14 -0.49 11.97
C TRP A 497 -4.04 0.99 12.29
N ASP A 498 -2.84 1.51 12.38
CA ASP A 498 -2.57 2.94 12.41
C ASP A 498 -2.83 3.53 11.02
N ALA A 499 -3.82 4.42 10.92
CA ALA A 499 -4.23 5.04 9.68
C ALA A 499 -3.84 6.52 9.64
N VAL A 500 -3.30 6.98 8.51
CA VAL A 500 -2.96 8.39 8.28
C VAL A 500 -3.66 8.87 7.03
N ILE A 501 -4.39 9.99 7.12
CA ILE A 501 -5.05 10.58 5.95
C ILE A 501 -4.00 11.06 4.95
N THR A 502 -4.06 10.55 3.73
CA THR A 502 -3.21 10.98 2.61
C THR A 502 -3.92 12.00 1.71
N LYS A 503 -5.23 11.84 1.52
CA LYS A 503 -6.03 12.68 0.64
C LYS A 503 -7.48 12.75 1.06
N VAL A 504 -8.11 13.90 0.79
CA VAL A 504 -9.54 14.14 1.03
C VAL A 504 -10.22 14.57 -0.27
N VAL A 505 -11.38 14.00 -0.56
CA VAL A 505 -12.30 14.47 -1.62
C VAL A 505 -13.44 15.25 -0.96
N ASP A 506 -13.38 16.55 -1.09
CA ASP A 506 -14.33 17.47 -0.44
C ASP A 506 -15.67 17.51 -1.19
N ASN A 507 -16.70 16.89 -0.64
CA ASN A 507 -18.08 16.98 -1.07
C ASN A 507 -18.98 17.26 0.15
N PRO A 508 -20.13 17.93 -0.04
CA PRO A 508 -21.00 18.27 1.08
C PRO A 508 -21.57 17.02 1.73
N ILE A 509 -21.54 16.96 3.07
CA ILE A 509 -22.19 15.91 3.86
C ILE A 509 -23.54 16.32 4.42
N SER A 510 -23.79 17.62 4.65
CA SER A 510 -25.08 18.12 5.10
C SER A 510 -25.43 19.49 4.46
N ILE A 511 -26.72 19.78 4.40
CA ILE A 511 -27.21 21.08 3.92
C ILE A 511 -26.81 22.20 4.89
N ALA A 512 -26.86 21.94 6.20
CA ALA A 512 -26.49 22.89 7.24
C ALA A 512 -25.01 23.34 7.14
N GLN A 513 -24.10 22.41 6.86
CA GLN A 513 -22.67 22.74 6.66
C GLN A 513 -22.47 23.56 5.37
N SER A 514 -23.25 23.29 4.34
CA SER A 514 -23.18 24.01 3.07
C SER A 514 -23.64 25.45 3.17
N PHE A 515 -24.52 25.77 4.13
CA PHE A 515 -24.89 27.16 4.45
C PHE A 515 -23.65 27.97 4.86
N TRP A 516 -22.77 27.40 5.66
CA TRP A 516 -21.54 28.06 6.12
C TRP A 516 -20.38 27.97 5.14
N SER A 517 -20.48 27.17 4.08
CA SER A 517 -19.37 26.93 3.15
C SER A 517 -18.86 28.18 2.42
N PRO A 518 -19.68 29.15 1.97
CA PRO A 518 -19.18 30.37 1.35
C PRO A 518 -18.32 31.18 2.33
N TYR A 519 -18.76 31.30 3.57
CA TYR A 519 -18.04 32.05 4.61
C TYR A 519 -16.73 31.40 5.00
N ARG A 520 -16.70 30.06 5.10
CA ARG A 520 -15.45 29.28 5.34
C ARG A 520 -14.47 29.44 4.18
N ARG A 521 -14.93 29.46 2.94
CA ARG A 521 -14.09 29.69 1.76
C ARG A 521 -13.50 31.09 1.76
N MET A 522 -14.29 32.10 2.12
CA MET A 522 -13.82 33.48 2.27
C MET A 522 -12.75 33.57 3.39
N ALA A 523 -13.01 32.96 4.56
CA ALA A 523 -12.04 32.95 5.65
C ALA A 523 -10.71 32.29 5.23
N LYS A 524 -10.77 31.13 4.58
CA LYS A 524 -9.58 30.44 4.04
C LYS A 524 -8.87 31.27 2.95
N ALA A 525 -9.61 31.96 2.09
CA ALA A 525 -9.01 32.82 1.07
C ALA A 525 -8.27 34.01 1.71
N ILE A 526 -8.84 34.62 2.74
CA ILE A 526 -8.21 35.69 3.53
C ILE A 526 -6.96 35.14 4.25
N GLU A 527 -7.06 34.00 4.90
CA GLU A 527 -5.94 33.32 5.58
C GLU A 527 -4.80 33.01 4.60
N ASN A 528 -5.12 32.47 3.42
CA ASN A 528 -4.13 32.19 2.37
C ASN A 528 -3.47 33.48 1.83
N LEU A 529 -4.24 34.59 1.71
CA LEU A 529 -3.69 35.89 1.32
C LEU A 529 -2.72 36.42 2.40
N ILE A 530 -3.08 36.27 3.68
CA ILE A 530 -2.24 36.68 4.82
C ILE A 530 -0.99 35.82 4.85
N ASN A 531 -1.12 34.50 4.75
CA ASN A 531 0.01 33.57 4.77
C ASN A 531 0.93 33.75 3.56
N LYS A 532 0.39 33.98 2.37
CA LYS A 532 1.17 34.29 1.17
C LYS A 532 1.92 35.61 1.32
N SER A 533 1.24 36.65 1.87
CA SER A 533 1.91 37.93 2.15
C SER A 533 3.00 37.83 3.19
N ALA A 534 2.83 36.93 4.21
CA ALA A 534 3.85 36.65 5.21
C ALA A 534 5.03 35.89 4.57
N ALA A 535 4.78 34.83 3.79
CA ALA A 535 5.82 34.05 3.12
C ALA A 535 6.59 34.88 2.08
N ASP A 536 5.93 35.74 1.30
CA ASP A 536 6.57 36.65 0.35
C ASP A 536 7.44 37.70 1.05
N LYS A 537 7.06 38.12 2.27
CA LYS A 537 7.87 39.01 3.12
C LYS A 537 9.08 38.29 3.71
N ASP A 538 8.91 37.07 4.21
CA ASP A 538 10.00 36.26 4.73
C ASP A 538 11.01 35.90 3.63
N ALA A 539 10.55 35.59 2.43
CA ALA A 539 11.41 35.33 1.27
C ALA A 539 12.18 36.59 0.85
N LYS A 540 11.55 37.77 0.88
CA LYS A 540 12.25 39.05 0.61
C LYS A 540 13.24 39.40 1.70
N MET A 541 12.92 39.19 2.98
CA MET A 541 13.86 39.41 4.08
C MET A 541 15.05 38.44 4.02
N MET A 542 14.84 37.17 3.64
CA MET A 542 15.93 36.23 3.42
C MET A 542 16.79 36.61 2.21
N ALA A 543 16.17 37.03 1.11
CA ALA A 543 16.91 37.50 -0.08
C ALA A 543 17.73 38.74 0.23
N ASP A 544 17.21 39.74 0.95
CA ASP A 544 17.92 40.94 1.41
C ASP A 544 19.04 40.62 2.41
N ALA A 545 18.82 39.65 3.32
CA ALA A 545 19.84 39.18 4.24
C ALA A 545 21.00 38.47 3.50
N THR A 546 20.67 37.62 2.51
CA THR A 546 21.65 36.91 1.68
C THR A 546 22.44 37.88 0.77
N ALA A 547 21.76 38.88 0.21
CA ALA A 547 22.42 39.93 -0.58
C ALA A 547 23.38 40.78 0.27
N LYS A 548 23.05 41.07 1.52
CA LYS A 548 23.92 41.76 2.47
C LYS A 548 25.11 40.92 2.93
N ILE A 549 24.96 39.60 3.03
CA ILE A 549 26.08 38.70 3.36
C ILE A 549 27.06 38.58 2.18
N ASN A 550 26.56 38.58 0.94
CA ASN A 550 27.38 38.44 -0.26
C ASN A 550 28.05 39.76 -0.70
N SER A 551 27.70 40.90 -0.11
CA SER A 551 28.27 42.22 -0.43
C SER A 551 29.25 42.78 0.62
N ALA A 552 29.67 41.99 1.61
CA ALA A 552 30.68 42.43 2.60
C ALA A 552 32.10 42.21 2.06
N PRO A 553 32.93 43.26 1.90
CA PRO A 553 34.33 43.08 1.54
C PRO A 553 35.12 42.51 2.72
N THR A 554 35.96 41.55 2.39
CA THR A 554 36.96 40.93 3.29
C THR A 554 37.92 41.99 3.80
N ALA A 555 37.73 42.48 5.01
CA ALA A 555 38.76 43.23 5.76
C ALA A 555 38.74 42.72 7.20
N VAL A 556 39.87 42.11 7.58
CA VAL A 556 40.18 41.69 8.95
C VAL A 556 40.53 42.94 9.75
N PRO A 557 39.93 43.17 10.92
CA PRO A 557 40.55 43.98 11.94
C PRO A 557 40.84 43.18 13.21
N ALA A 558 41.98 43.49 13.78
CA ALA A 558 42.54 43.00 15.02
C ALA A 558 41.68 43.29 16.23
N ALA A 559 41.91 42.45 17.25
CA ALA A 559 41.25 42.43 18.55
C ALA A 559 41.25 43.76 19.31
N GLY A 560 40.13 44.08 19.95
CA GLY A 560 40.00 45.06 21.02
C GLY A 560 38.84 44.65 21.92
N ALA A 561 39.14 44.42 23.18
CA ALA A 561 38.25 44.04 24.25
C ALA A 561 37.15 45.10 24.49
N ASP A 562 35.90 44.65 24.63
CA ASP A 562 35.03 44.98 25.76
C ASP A 562 33.59 44.40 25.49
N GLY A 563 33.17 43.53 26.38
CA GLY A 563 31.90 42.88 26.32
C GLY A 563 30.70 43.80 26.64
N LYS A 564 29.77 43.89 25.71
CA LYS A 564 28.34 44.18 25.98
C LYS A 564 27.50 43.56 24.88
N PRO A 565 26.36 42.90 25.19
CA PRO A 565 25.49 42.35 24.17
C PRO A 565 24.83 43.46 23.38
N ALA A 566 24.88 43.36 22.05
CA ALA A 566 24.21 44.28 21.14
C ALA A 566 22.69 44.15 21.32
N ALA A 567 22.04 45.29 21.56
CA ALA A 567 20.59 45.42 21.62
C ALA A 567 19.98 45.05 20.26
N ALA A 568 18.85 44.30 20.32
CA ALA A 568 18.02 44.01 19.14
C ALA A 568 17.61 45.30 18.43
N PRO A 569 17.55 45.35 17.10
CA PRO A 569 17.14 46.51 16.35
C PRO A 569 15.72 46.92 16.72
N PRO A 570 15.42 48.23 16.83
CA PRO A 570 14.10 48.71 17.23
C PRO A 570 13.03 48.31 16.21
N PHE A 571 11.91 47.82 16.73
CA PHE A 571 10.74 47.45 15.97
C PHE A 571 10.23 48.66 15.14
N ASP A 572 10.27 48.53 13.82
CA ASP A 572 9.96 49.63 12.88
C ASP A 572 8.43 49.81 12.77
N ILE A 573 7.91 50.63 13.68
CA ILE A 573 6.49 51.00 13.80
C ILE A 573 5.97 51.64 12.50
N ALA A 574 6.84 52.30 11.69
CA ALA A 574 6.45 52.98 10.46
C ALA A 574 5.99 51.99 9.37
N LYS A 575 6.55 50.77 9.31
CA LYS A 575 6.13 49.73 8.35
C LYS A 575 4.80 49.09 8.71
N PHE A 576 4.49 49.03 10.00
CA PHE A 576 3.18 48.54 10.46
C PHE A 576 2.08 49.61 10.24
N ALA A 577 2.40 50.89 10.40
CA ALA A 577 1.47 51.98 10.12
C ALA A 577 0.95 51.96 8.68
N GLY A 578 1.79 51.61 7.68
CA GLY A 578 1.38 51.47 6.29
C GLY A 578 0.40 50.33 6.03
N ILE A 579 0.52 49.22 6.77
CA ILE A 579 -0.41 48.07 6.66
C ILE A 579 -1.73 48.40 7.34
N PHE A 580 -1.68 49.02 8.51
CA PHE A 580 -2.90 49.48 9.18
C PHE A 580 -3.59 50.61 8.44
N ALA A 581 -2.86 51.49 7.74
CA ALA A 581 -3.43 52.50 6.86
C ALA A 581 -4.11 51.87 5.63
N ALA A 582 -3.51 50.85 5.01
CA ALA A 582 -4.12 50.12 3.89
C ALA A 582 -5.37 49.33 4.31
N ILE A 583 -5.30 48.67 5.47
CA ILE A 583 -6.46 48.01 6.08
C ILE A 583 -7.50 49.04 6.53
N GLY A 584 -7.09 50.16 7.10
CA GLY A 584 -7.96 51.26 7.47
C GLY A 584 -8.65 51.90 6.28
N MET A 585 -7.96 52.09 5.14
CA MET A 585 -8.59 52.57 3.90
C MET A 585 -9.57 51.55 3.31
N ALA A 586 -9.25 50.24 3.36
CA ALA A 586 -10.16 49.19 2.93
C ALA A 586 -11.40 49.15 3.83
N PHE A 587 -11.23 49.25 5.13
CA PHE A 587 -12.33 49.34 6.10
C PHE A 587 -13.06 50.72 5.98
N GLY A 588 -12.35 51.79 5.64
CA GLY A 588 -12.95 53.08 5.39
C GLY A 588 -13.85 53.09 4.15
N MET A 589 -13.42 52.49 3.04
CA MET A 589 -14.25 52.32 1.84
C MET A 589 -15.44 51.36 2.08
N ILE A 590 -15.23 50.30 2.85
CA ILE A 590 -16.34 49.45 3.31
C ILE A 590 -17.23 50.19 4.27
N GLY A 591 -16.67 51.01 5.17
CA GLY A 591 -17.41 51.83 6.11
C GLY A 591 -18.27 52.89 5.44
N THR A 592 -17.78 53.60 4.42
CA THR A 592 -18.55 54.57 3.64
C THR A 592 -19.63 53.93 2.76
N ALA A 593 -19.35 52.74 2.18
CA ALA A 593 -20.36 51.94 1.51
C ALA A 593 -21.42 51.41 2.49
N LEU A 594 -20.98 51.03 3.71
CA LEU A 594 -21.86 50.54 4.78
C LEU A 594 -22.68 51.71 5.41
N SER A 595 -22.09 52.91 5.57
CA SER A 595 -22.83 54.09 6.10
C SER A 595 -23.91 54.54 5.11
N GLY A 596 -23.61 54.59 3.80
CA GLY A 596 -24.63 54.85 2.78
C GLY A 596 -25.76 53.81 2.74
N LEU A 597 -25.42 52.53 3.03
CA LEU A 597 -26.38 51.46 3.21
C LEU A 597 -27.18 51.63 4.53
N ILE A 598 -26.51 52.00 5.60
CA ILE A 598 -27.13 52.18 6.92
C ILE A 598 -28.06 53.40 6.88
N ASP A 599 -27.68 54.50 6.22
CA ASP A 599 -28.56 55.68 6.06
C ASP A 599 -29.79 55.36 5.20
N SER A 600 -29.63 54.56 4.14
CA SER A 600 -30.75 54.06 3.34
C SER A 600 -31.62 53.05 4.13
N MET A 601 -31.06 52.40 5.15
CA MET A 601 -31.70 51.35 5.96
C MET A 601 -32.29 51.88 7.27
N SER A 602 -31.95 53.11 7.72
CA SER A 602 -32.44 53.67 8.97
C SER A 602 -33.98 53.82 9.04
N GLY A 603 -34.67 53.86 7.89
CA GLY A 603 -36.13 53.83 7.79
C GLY A 603 -36.76 52.42 7.88
N LEU A 604 -35.95 51.31 7.88
CA LEU A 604 -36.48 49.95 7.78
C LEU A 604 -36.76 49.28 9.14
N GLY A 605 -36.22 49.77 10.27
CA GLY A 605 -36.47 49.23 11.61
C GLY A 605 -36.23 47.69 11.69
N TRP A 606 -37.24 46.93 12.17
CA TRP A 606 -37.16 45.46 12.28
C TRP A 606 -37.00 44.76 10.91
N LYS A 607 -37.37 45.41 9.78
CA LYS A 607 -37.17 44.87 8.43
C LYS A 607 -35.69 44.71 8.07
N LEU A 608 -34.80 45.39 8.79
CA LEU A 608 -33.34 45.25 8.63
C LEU A 608 -32.86 43.83 8.91
N ILE A 609 -33.47 43.16 9.88
CA ILE A 609 -33.21 41.74 10.16
C ILE A 609 -33.59 40.87 8.97
N LEU A 610 -34.75 41.17 8.34
CA LEU A 610 -35.21 40.44 7.14
C LEU A 610 -34.28 40.66 5.94
N VAL A 611 -33.76 41.87 5.76
CA VAL A 611 -32.77 42.16 4.71
C VAL A 611 -31.47 41.40 4.96
N PHE A 612 -30.99 41.39 6.19
CA PHE A 612 -29.78 40.60 6.56
C PHE A 612 -29.98 39.11 6.32
N ILE A 613 -31.12 38.55 6.75
CA ILE A 613 -31.49 37.14 6.45
C ILE A 613 -31.57 36.92 4.94
N GLY A 614 -32.17 37.89 4.21
CA GLY A 614 -32.27 37.83 2.75
C GLY A 614 -30.89 37.79 2.08
N ILE A 615 -29.96 38.65 2.49
CA ILE A 615 -28.57 38.63 2.00
C ILE A 615 -27.87 37.30 2.31
N MET A 616 -28.02 36.82 3.56
CA MET A 616 -27.46 35.50 3.93
C MET A 616 -28.05 34.37 3.08
N LEU A 617 -29.34 34.40 2.78
CA LEU A 617 -30.00 33.42 1.91
C LEU A 617 -29.53 33.51 0.46
N VAL A 618 -29.31 34.72 -0.07
CA VAL A 618 -28.78 34.91 -1.42
C VAL A 618 -27.36 34.39 -1.54
N ILE A 619 -26.51 34.59 -0.52
CA ILE A 619 -25.12 34.09 -0.51
C ILE A 619 -25.06 32.58 -0.27
N SER A 620 -25.83 32.08 0.68
CA SER A 620 -25.78 30.66 1.10
C SER A 620 -26.77 29.76 0.33
N GLY A 621 -27.87 30.35 -0.19
CA GLY A 621 -28.92 29.62 -0.89
C GLY A 621 -28.42 28.75 -2.05
N PRO A 622 -27.65 29.30 -3.00
CA PRO A 622 -27.09 28.51 -4.09
C PRO A 622 -26.24 27.32 -3.59
N ALA A 623 -25.43 27.54 -2.54
CA ALA A 623 -24.60 26.47 -1.94
C ALA A 623 -25.45 25.37 -1.30
N MET A 624 -26.56 25.77 -0.63
CA MET A 624 -27.51 24.82 -0.03
C MET A 624 -28.24 23.99 -1.09
N VAL A 625 -28.70 24.63 -2.17
CA VAL A 625 -29.39 23.95 -3.29
C VAL A 625 -28.42 22.95 -3.97
N LEU A 626 -27.20 23.41 -4.28
CA LEU A 626 -26.18 22.54 -4.87
C LEU A 626 -25.83 21.36 -3.95
N ALA A 627 -25.71 21.59 -2.65
CA ALA A 627 -25.48 20.53 -1.68
C ALA A 627 -26.65 19.54 -1.64
N TRP A 628 -27.90 20.03 -1.62
CA TRP A 628 -29.09 19.17 -1.65
C TRP A 628 -29.13 18.32 -2.92
N LEU A 629 -28.83 18.90 -4.08
CA LEU A 629 -28.75 18.16 -5.34
C LEU A 629 -27.64 17.10 -5.32
N LYS A 630 -26.44 17.43 -4.81
CA LYS A 630 -25.32 16.50 -4.67
C LYS A 630 -25.67 15.37 -3.71
N LEU A 631 -26.24 15.66 -2.53
CA LEU A 631 -26.64 14.66 -1.54
C LEU A 631 -27.67 13.67 -2.09
N ARG A 632 -28.57 14.11 -2.95
CA ARG A 632 -29.56 13.23 -3.62
C ARG A 632 -28.97 12.41 -4.77
N ARG A 633 -27.84 12.84 -5.34
CA ARG A 633 -27.17 12.17 -6.47
C ARG A 633 -26.00 11.28 -6.04
N ARG A 634 -25.75 11.16 -4.74
CA ARG A 634 -24.67 10.27 -4.24
C ARG A 634 -24.85 8.85 -4.77
N ASN A 635 -23.77 8.27 -5.26
CA ASN A 635 -23.77 6.95 -5.89
C ASN A 635 -22.45 6.23 -5.58
N ILE A 636 -22.52 4.96 -5.20
CA ILE A 636 -21.31 4.15 -4.95
C ILE A 636 -20.72 3.54 -6.22
N ALA A 637 -21.46 3.50 -7.33
CA ALA A 637 -20.98 2.88 -8.56
C ALA A 637 -19.60 3.42 -9.02
N PRO A 638 -19.31 4.74 -8.99
CA PRO A 638 -17.99 5.24 -9.34
C PRO A 638 -16.86 4.73 -8.44
N LEU A 639 -17.12 4.48 -7.13
CA LEU A 639 -16.14 3.92 -6.22
C LEU A 639 -15.83 2.47 -6.57
N LEU A 640 -16.87 1.66 -6.80
CA LEU A 640 -16.71 0.26 -7.18
C LEU A 640 -16.02 0.14 -8.55
N ASN A 641 -16.43 0.95 -9.53
CA ASN A 641 -15.78 0.97 -10.87
C ASN A 641 -14.30 1.34 -10.78
N ALA A 642 -13.94 2.29 -9.89
CA ALA A 642 -12.55 2.65 -9.65
C ALA A 642 -11.72 1.48 -9.07
N ASN A 643 -12.37 0.53 -8.41
CA ASN A 643 -11.78 -0.70 -7.87
C ASN A 643 -11.92 -1.91 -8.81
N GLY A 644 -12.22 -1.68 -10.09
CA GLY A 644 -12.25 -2.72 -11.12
C GLY A 644 -13.56 -3.48 -11.26
N TRP A 645 -14.64 -3.03 -10.59
CA TRP A 645 -15.98 -3.56 -10.81
C TRP A 645 -16.59 -2.99 -12.10
N ALA A 646 -17.54 -3.68 -12.66
CA ALA A 646 -18.40 -3.18 -13.75
C ALA A 646 -19.83 -3.03 -13.22
N VAL A 647 -20.13 -1.89 -12.60
CA VAL A 647 -21.47 -1.65 -12.03
C VAL A 647 -22.41 -1.18 -13.13
N ASN A 648 -23.47 -1.93 -13.35
CA ASN A 648 -24.44 -1.71 -14.42
C ASN A 648 -25.68 -0.90 -13.97
N ALA A 649 -26.05 -0.97 -12.68
CA ALA A 649 -27.21 -0.28 -12.16
C ALA A 649 -26.83 0.86 -11.22
N ALA A 650 -27.63 1.95 -11.24
CA ALA A 650 -27.47 3.07 -10.32
C ALA A 650 -27.57 2.60 -8.85
N SER A 651 -26.56 2.92 -8.03
CA SER A 651 -26.48 2.51 -6.63
C SER A 651 -26.45 3.76 -5.75
N LYS A 652 -27.62 4.38 -5.59
CA LYS A 652 -27.80 5.65 -4.91
C LYS A 652 -27.72 5.51 -3.40
N ILE A 653 -27.16 6.53 -2.74
CA ILE A 653 -27.14 6.68 -1.29
C ILE A 653 -28.09 7.80 -0.92
N SER A 654 -29.27 7.44 -0.42
CA SER A 654 -30.22 8.40 0.12
C SER A 654 -29.67 9.08 1.39
N ILE A 655 -30.21 10.23 1.77
CA ILE A 655 -29.74 10.93 2.97
C ILE A 655 -29.92 10.05 4.22
N PRO A 656 -31.08 9.41 4.49
CA PRO A 656 -31.23 8.55 5.64
C PRO A 656 -30.33 7.31 5.63
N PHE A 657 -30.10 6.71 4.45
CA PHE A 657 -29.16 5.59 4.35
C PHE A 657 -27.71 6.04 4.56
N GLY A 658 -27.34 7.24 4.05
CA GLY A 658 -26.03 7.80 4.29
C GLY A 658 -25.72 7.99 5.79
N GLU A 659 -26.71 8.32 6.61
CA GLU A 659 -26.54 8.44 8.07
C GLU A 659 -26.20 7.10 8.76
N THR A 660 -26.49 5.98 8.14
CA THR A 660 -26.13 4.65 8.67
C THR A 660 -24.68 4.27 8.38
N LEU A 661 -24.04 4.90 7.39
CA LEU A 661 -22.66 4.60 6.98
C LEU A 661 -21.59 5.26 7.87
N THR A 662 -21.96 6.28 8.63
CA THR A 662 -21.09 6.92 9.62
C THR A 662 -21.86 7.10 10.92
N ASP A 663 -21.41 6.47 11.99
CA ASP A 663 -21.98 6.61 13.32
C ASP A 663 -21.17 7.63 14.13
N ALA A 664 -21.79 8.69 14.57
CA ALA A 664 -21.15 9.72 15.41
C ALA A 664 -21.41 9.46 16.88
N ALA A 665 -20.40 9.75 17.73
CA ALA A 665 -20.51 9.59 19.16
C ALA A 665 -21.70 10.40 19.73
N LYS A 666 -22.54 9.75 20.51
CA LYS A 666 -23.68 10.37 21.19
C LYS A 666 -23.35 10.53 22.65
N PHE A 667 -23.08 11.77 23.06
CA PHE A 667 -22.80 12.06 24.46
C PHE A 667 -24.09 12.10 25.28
N PRO A 668 -24.07 11.58 26.52
CA PRO A 668 -25.20 11.72 27.44
C PRO A 668 -25.47 13.19 27.73
N LYS A 669 -26.73 13.57 27.85
CA LYS A 669 -27.13 14.93 28.24
C LYS A 669 -26.78 15.20 29.71
N MET A 670 -25.50 15.51 29.97
CA MET A 670 -24.98 15.83 31.28
C MET A 670 -24.54 17.30 31.29
N LYS A 671 -24.71 17.98 32.48
CA LYS A 671 -24.05 19.27 32.72
C LYS A 671 -22.58 19.02 32.98
N LEU A 672 -21.78 18.95 31.93
CA LEU A 672 -20.33 18.83 32.03
C LEU A 672 -19.78 20.16 32.54
N LYS A 673 -19.02 20.12 33.64
CA LYS A 673 -18.25 21.25 34.15
C LYS A 673 -16.80 21.03 33.73
N ASP A 674 -16.25 21.96 32.99
CA ASP A 674 -14.83 21.99 32.74
C ASP A 674 -14.10 22.30 34.05
N PRO A 675 -13.25 21.39 34.58
CA PRO A 675 -12.51 21.61 35.83
C PRO A 675 -11.52 22.78 35.72
N PHE A 676 -11.08 23.13 34.47
CA PHE A 676 -10.16 24.25 34.23
C PHE A 676 -10.87 25.52 33.77
N ALA A 677 -12.17 25.50 33.56
CA ALA A 677 -12.92 26.71 33.23
C ALA A 677 -12.85 27.68 34.44
N LYS A 678 -12.27 28.86 34.21
CA LYS A 678 -12.36 29.97 35.18
C LYS A 678 -13.84 30.17 35.54
N LYS A 679 -14.16 30.23 36.81
CA LYS A 679 -15.53 30.51 37.26
C LYS A 679 -16.01 31.77 36.57
N GLY A 680 -16.82 31.60 35.55
CA GLY A 680 -17.39 32.71 34.81
C GLY A 680 -18.29 33.54 35.75
N LEU A 681 -18.53 34.78 35.38
CA LEU A 681 -19.44 35.66 36.08
C LEU A 681 -20.76 34.91 36.38
N ALA A 682 -21.25 35.06 37.61
CA ALA A 682 -22.52 34.46 38.01
C ALA A 682 -23.63 34.79 37.00
N PRO A 683 -24.59 33.90 36.70
CA PRO A 683 -25.60 34.10 35.67
C PRO A 683 -26.31 35.45 35.74
N TRP A 684 -26.61 35.93 36.98
CA TRP A 684 -27.24 37.24 37.20
C TRP A 684 -26.33 38.40 36.79
N LYS A 685 -24.97 38.26 36.97
CA LYS A 685 -24.03 39.30 36.53
C LYS A 685 -23.90 39.34 35.02
N LYS A 686 -23.99 38.21 34.30
CA LYS A 686 -24.05 38.13 32.85
C LYS A 686 -25.33 38.83 32.36
N TRP A 687 -26.47 38.56 32.99
CA TRP A 687 -27.73 39.23 32.69
C TRP A 687 -27.66 40.73 32.95
N ALA A 688 -27.07 41.14 34.08
CA ALA A 688 -26.90 42.54 34.41
C ALA A 688 -25.98 43.29 33.44
N ILE A 689 -24.87 42.66 33.00
CA ILE A 689 -23.96 43.21 31.98
C ILE A 689 -24.66 43.29 30.60
N SER A 690 -25.39 42.22 30.24
CA SER A 690 -26.15 42.25 28.95
C SER A 690 -27.25 43.32 28.97
N LEU A 691 -27.94 43.47 30.08
CA LEU A 691 -28.96 44.53 30.27
C LEU A 691 -28.32 45.91 30.23
N ALA A 692 -27.18 46.10 30.93
CA ALA A 692 -26.44 47.37 30.93
C ALA A 692 -25.93 47.70 29.49
N ALA A 693 -25.39 46.70 28.79
CA ALA A 693 -24.98 46.87 27.38
C ALA A 693 -26.17 47.22 26.48
N LEU A 694 -27.33 46.60 26.71
CA LEU A 694 -28.56 46.90 25.95
C LEU A 694 -29.08 48.29 26.26
N VAL A 695 -29.01 48.75 27.52
CA VAL A 695 -29.36 50.10 27.92
C VAL A 695 -28.40 51.13 27.31
N VAL A 696 -27.09 50.84 27.30
CA VAL A 696 -26.11 51.73 26.64
C VAL A 696 -26.35 51.82 25.11
N VAL A 697 -26.61 50.69 24.47
CA VAL A 697 -26.95 50.65 23.04
C VAL A 697 -28.26 51.37 22.77
N ALA A 698 -29.31 51.11 23.57
CA ALA A 698 -30.60 51.78 23.44
C ALA A 698 -30.49 53.30 23.72
N GLY A 699 -29.70 53.66 24.76
CA GLY A 699 -29.39 55.08 25.06
C GLY A 699 -28.59 55.76 23.94
N GLY A 700 -27.62 55.06 23.37
CA GLY A 700 -26.88 55.54 22.18
C GLY A 700 -27.80 55.73 20.97
N LEU A 701 -28.62 54.74 20.69
CA LEU A 701 -29.61 54.82 19.58
C LEU A 701 -30.61 55.95 19.79
N TRP A 702 -31.01 56.24 21.03
CA TRP A 702 -31.87 57.34 21.40
C TRP A 702 -31.15 58.68 21.27
N LEU A 703 -29.94 58.85 21.80
CA LEU A 703 -29.13 60.05 21.69
C LEU A 703 -28.85 60.41 20.23
N PHE A 704 -28.55 59.41 19.35
CA PHE A 704 -28.33 59.62 17.95
C PHE A 704 -29.64 59.68 17.10
N ASN A 705 -30.79 59.80 17.78
CA ASN A 705 -32.12 59.91 17.15
C ASN A 705 -32.51 58.75 16.24
N LEU A 706 -31.86 57.58 16.35
CA LEU A 706 -32.14 56.37 15.57
C LEU A 706 -33.42 55.65 16.03
N LEU A 707 -34.01 56.06 17.18
CA LEU A 707 -35.28 55.54 17.73
C LEU A 707 -36.46 56.48 17.44
N ALA A 708 -36.30 57.53 16.62
CA ALA A 708 -37.37 58.50 16.24
C ALA A 708 -38.59 57.81 15.61
N TRP A 709 -38.41 56.68 14.91
CA TRP A 709 -39.47 55.85 14.34
C TRP A 709 -40.43 55.28 15.41
N ALA A 710 -39.95 55.09 16.67
CA ALA A 710 -40.72 54.57 17.79
C ALA A 710 -41.36 55.71 18.62
N GLY A 711 -41.28 56.93 18.20
CA GLY A 711 -41.82 58.12 18.87
C GLY A 711 -40.94 58.63 20.02
N LEU A 712 -39.68 58.09 20.16
CA LEU A 712 -38.70 58.46 21.15
C LEU A 712 -37.66 59.42 20.54
N GLY A 713 -37.96 60.72 20.54
CA GLY A 713 -37.03 61.73 20.04
C GLY A 713 -35.83 61.98 20.96
N SER A 714 -34.68 62.35 20.37
CA SER A 714 -33.46 62.69 21.11
C SER A 714 -33.57 64.07 21.79
N PRO A 715 -33.02 64.20 23.02
CA PRO A 715 -32.97 65.51 23.66
C PRO A 715 -31.83 66.41 23.15
N LEU A 716 -30.93 65.90 22.26
CA LEU A 716 -29.88 66.73 21.65
C LEU A 716 -30.37 67.42 20.41
N PRO A 717 -30.04 68.72 20.26
CA PRO A 717 -30.42 69.49 19.05
C PRO A 717 -29.74 68.84 17.81
N ARG A 718 -30.51 68.77 16.71
CA ARG A 718 -29.98 68.32 15.43
C ARG A 718 -28.95 69.31 14.94
N TYR A 719 -27.76 68.90 14.62
CA TYR A 719 -26.69 69.77 14.10
C TYR A 719 -26.93 70.33 12.71
N ASN A 720 -28.01 70.00 12.02
CA ASN A 720 -28.29 70.34 10.66
C ASN A 720 -29.63 71.10 10.45
N GLU A 721 -30.24 71.66 11.49
CA GLU A 721 -31.33 72.63 11.28
C GLU A 721 -30.77 74.06 11.42
N VAL A 722 -30.19 74.57 10.35
CA VAL A 722 -30.03 76.01 10.21
C VAL A 722 -31.41 76.57 9.88
N GLU A 723 -32.13 77.13 10.89
CA GLU A 723 -33.29 77.97 10.66
C GLU A 723 -32.84 79.22 9.85
N VAL A 724 -33.21 79.25 8.60
CA VAL A 724 -33.15 80.53 7.81
C VAL A 724 -34.25 81.40 8.34
N VAL A 725 -33.93 82.34 9.23
CA VAL A 725 -34.81 83.44 9.61
C VAL A 725 -34.82 84.41 8.43
N GLU A 726 -35.89 84.34 7.62
CA GLU A 726 -36.17 85.39 6.68
C GLU A 726 -36.67 86.65 7.46
N GLU A 727 -35.77 87.62 7.64
CA GLU A 727 -36.12 88.96 8.08
C GLU A 727 -36.67 89.70 6.89
N VAL A 728 -38.03 89.84 6.84
CA VAL A 728 -38.71 90.66 5.87
C VAL A 728 -38.51 92.12 6.26
N VAL A 729 -37.57 92.80 5.61
CA VAL A 729 -37.47 94.24 5.64
C VAL A 729 -38.29 94.79 4.45
N GLU A 730 -39.47 95.36 4.81
CA GLU A 730 -40.29 96.13 3.91
C GLU A 730 -39.58 97.45 3.65
N CYS A 731 -39.07 97.67 2.45
CA CYS A 731 -38.75 99.01 1.93
C CYS A 731 -39.24 99.16 0.53
N ALA A 732 -40.00 100.16 0.39
CA ALA A 732 -40.59 100.59 -0.86
C ALA A 732 -39.54 101.07 -1.88
N ASP A 733 -39.85 100.78 -3.11
CA ASP A 733 -39.55 101.46 -4.37
C ASP A 733 -38.15 101.51 -4.97
N SER A 734 -38.15 101.03 -6.15
CA SER A 734 -37.44 101.42 -7.38
C SER A 734 -36.15 100.68 -7.78
N THR A 735 -36.38 100.02 -8.89
CA THR A 735 -35.40 99.78 -10.02
C THR A 735 -34.06 99.16 -9.84
N ALA A 736 -34.00 97.99 -10.47
CA ALA A 736 -32.92 97.51 -11.34
C ALA A 736 -31.63 96.97 -10.76
N VAL A 737 -31.30 95.81 -11.34
CA VAL A 737 -30.01 95.25 -11.62
C VAL A 737 -29.44 94.24 -10.62
N SER A 738 -29.34 93.04 -11.15
CA SER A 738 -28.62 91.88 -10.67
C SER A 738 -27.18 92.19 -10.23
N ASP A 739 -26.75 91.56 -9.14
CA ASP A 739 -25.43 90.97 -9.09
C ASP A 739 -25.32 89.98 -7.88
N THR A 740 -24.88 88.81 -8.19
CA THR A 740 -24.65 87.74 -7.28
C THR A 740 -23.26 87.95 -6.57
N VAL A 741 -23.23 88.05 -5.26
CA VAL A 741 -21.99 88.05 -4.49
C VAL A 741 -21.94 86.79 -3.62
N ILE A 742 -20.98 85.98 -3.93
CA ILE A 742 -20.58 84.82 -3.08
C ILE A 742 -19.68 85.40 -1.96
N VAL A 743 -20.02 85.14 -0.74
CA VAL A 743 -19.14 85.42 0.43
C VAL A 743 -18.67 84.10 1.04
N ASP A 744 -17.40 83.94 0.95
CA ASP A 744 -16.66 82.85 1.62
C ASP A 744 -16.78 83.00 3.15
N ALA A 745 -17.07 81.87 3.80
CA ALA A 745 -17.04 81.79 5.26
C ALA A 745 -15.64 81.28 5.74
N VAL A 746 -14.96 82.09 6.53
CA VAL A 746 -13.74 81.78 7.29
C VAL A 746 -14.13 81.07 8.57
N PRO A 747 -13.41 80.02 8.93
CA PRO A 747 -13.64 79.32 10.22
C PRO A 747 -12.92 80.10 11.34
N ALA A 748 -13.58 80.28 12.47
CA ALA A 748 -12.97 80.68 13.72
C ALA A 748 -12.89 79.46 14.71
N GLU A 749 -11.69 79.22 15.19
CA GLU A 749 -11.13 78.46 16.37
C GLU A 749 -11.94 77.32 16.94
#